data_ed3094dcf7e4e87627e06581435c2bc2
#
_entry.id   ed3094dcf7e4e87627e06581435c2bc2
#
_cell.length_a   1.000
_cell.length_b   1.000
_cell.length_c   1.000
_cell.angle_alpha   90.00
_cell.angle_beta   90.00
_cell.angle_gamma   90.00
#
_symmetry.space_group_name_H-M   'P 1'
#
loop_
_entity.id
_entity.type
_entity.pdbx_description
1 polymer ?
#
loop_
_entity_poly.entity_id
_entity_poly.type
_entity_poly.pdbx_seq_one_letter_code
_entity_poly.pdbx_strand_id
1 'polypeptide(L)'
;MKWTGWLTAILLLLGGGSQAQVQLNLEDVVAGKIIQTKGMGAMSWLKDGEHYSRVEANVEQGGTDIVSYRAKDNTREVLIPASLFVDKATGKPVPVRSISWSADNSKVLVYTNTQRVWRYDTRGDYWVLDLSDKSFRQIGKDRPESSLMFAKFSPDASKVAYVSENNIYVEDLVSQSVKQLTTDGSETIVNGTFDWVYEEEFACRDGFRWSPDGQYIAYWQSDTEGTGVFDMINNVDSLYPKILHFPYPKAGTTNSAVKVGYVSVNGGATTWIDIPGDPRNNYIPRMEFIPNSNELFIQQLNRPQNTNKVWIAKIGSSKPEHIFTDEDKAWVDTNDHIRWLKDNQYFTWESERSGWRHLYRVSRDGKDIQPITAGDFDYISTVGMDMKKGLVYFIASPDNFTQRYLYSAKLFGKGEVKRESPMDEAGQHSYSMSPTGKWAVHTFSNAVTPPVIDMVSFPGHKSVRMIEDNAEAKAQYQALGLRPKEFVKAKSGDLMLDVCMIKPANFDPNKKYPVIIEVYGEPAGSTVQDVWSGGDLWNQYMVNQGYIYVSIENRGANAPRGREWRKCIYGEVGTFACEDQARGIQDLARQYSFIDLSRIGITGWSGGGSQTLNCMFRYPSVFHTGIAIAFVSDQRLYDTIYQERYMNTPQNNPEGYRKGSPITYANGLEGNLLLIHGTGDDNVHYQSCEMLVDKLVEYGKMFSQISYPMRSHGIYERKGTTLHLRKSMAKYWLEHLPAGGK
;
A
#
# COMPACT_ATOMS: atom_id res chain seq x y z
N MET A 1 21.30 -25.24 33.55
CA MET A 1 20.50 -24.38 34.43
C MET A 1 19.03 -24.58 34.13
N LYS A 2 18.24 -24.97 35.10
CA LYS A 2 16.86 -25.45 34.94
C LYS A 2 15.92 -24.28 34.63
N TRP A 3 15.16 -24.40 33.57
CA TRP A 3 14.02 -23.51 33.29
C TRP A 3 12.79 -24.13 33.93
N THR A 4 12.22 -23.42 34.89
CA THR A 4 10.93 -23.74 35.50
C THR A 4 9.83 -23.00 34.77
N GLY A 5 9.03 -23.70 33.99
CA GLY A 5 7.81 -23.16 33.38
C GLY A 5 6.72 -22.98 34.45
N TRP A 6 6.07 -21.84 34.43
CA TRP A 6 4.83 -21.60 35.15
C TRP A 6 3.64 -21.91 34.24
N LEU A 7 3.04 -23.09 34.49
CA LEU A 7 1.71 -23.42 33.97
C LEU A 7 0.68 -22.85 34.96
N THR A 8 -0.04 -21.81 34.52
CA THR A 8 -1.23 -21.36 35.26
C THR A 8 -2.40 -22.23 34.85
N ALA A 9 -2.83 -23.11 35.79
CA ALA A 9 -3.99 -23.96 35.61
C ALA A 9 -5.28 -23.12 35.63
N ILE A 10 -6.03 -23.14 34.53
CA ILE A 10 -7.40 -22.63 34.46
C ILE A 10 -8.31 -23.72 34.99
N LEU A 11 -8.95 -23.50 36.16
CA LEU A 11 -10.03 -24.35 36.70
C LEU A 11 -11.29 -24.15 35.85
N LEU A 12 -11.69 -25.18 35.13
CA LEU A 12 -13.02 -25.28 34.49
C LEU A 12 -14.07 -25.59 35.56
N LEU A 13 -14.86 -24.59 35.94
CA LEU A 13 -16.13 -24.77 36.65
C LEU A 13 -17.24 -24.91 35.61
N LEU A 14 -17.74 -26.11 35.41
CA LEU A 14 -18.99 -26.40 34.71
C LEU A 14 -20.18 -25.96 35.59
N GLY A 15 -20.71 -24.79 35.32
CA GLY A 15 -21.99 -24.32 35.83
C GLY A 15 -22.62 -23.45 34.78
N GLY A 16 -23.88 -23.73 34.38
CA GLY A 16 -24.65 -22.91 33.45
C GLY A 16 -24.79 -21.49 33.97
N GLY A 17 -23.90 -20.64 33.58
CA GLY A 17 -23.83 -19.21 33.90
C GLY A 17 -23.28 -18.46 32.69
N SER A 18 -23.73 -17.27 32.46
CA SER A 18 -23.23 -16.31 31.49
C SER A 18 -21.70 -16.39 31.42
N GLN A 19 -21.13 -16.72 30.25
CA GLN A 19 -19.68 -16.65 30.05
C GLN A 19 -19.22 -15.26 30.48
N ALA A 20 -18.37 -15.19 31.50
CA ALA A 20 -17.78 -13.94 31.92
C ALA A 20 -16.99 -13.38 30.72
N GLN A 21 -17.30 -12.15 30.34
CA GLN A 21 -16.59 -11.45 29.25
C GLN A 21 -15.10 -11.42 29.58
N VAL A 22 -14.27 -11.95 28.70
CA VAL A 22 -12.81 -11.81 28.80
C VAL A 22 -12.48 -10.33 28.61
N GLN A 23 -12.00 -9.68 29.67
CA GLN A 23 -11.48 -8.31 29.55
C GLN A 23 -10.13 -8.35 28.83
N LEU A 24 -10.08 -7.72 27.65
CA LEU A 24 -8.84 -7.55 26.91
C LEU A 24 -7.93 -6.55 27.64
N ASN A 25 -6.68 -6.92 27.85
CA ASN A 25 -5.65 -6.01 28.34
C ASN A 25 -5.08 -5.21 27.17
N LEU A 26 -5.06 -3.87 27.28
CA LEU A 26 -4.64 -3.01 26.17
C LEU A 26 -3.15 -3.16 25.85
N GLU A 27 -2.30 -3.39 26.84
CA GLU A 27 -0.88 -3.65 26.64
C GLU A 27 -0.64 -4.90 25.80
N ASP A 28 -1.41 -5.97 26.07
CA ASP A 28 -1.30 -7.22 25.32
C ASP A 28 -1.92 -7.12 23.92
N VAL A 29 -3.01 -6.33 23.76
CA VAL A 29 -3.58 -5.99 22.46
C VAL A 29 -2.54 -5.29 21.58
N VAL A 30 -1.91 -4.24 22.12
CA VAL A 30 -0.92 -3.44 21.38
C VAL A 30 0.37 -4.23 21.13
N ALA A 31 0.76 -5.10 22.04
CA ALA A 31 1.92 -5.97 21.90
C ALA A 31 1.70 -7.17 20.96
N GLY A 32 0.47 -7.38 20.45
CA GLY A 32 0.13 -8.50 19.58
C GLY A 32 0.25 -9.87 20.26
N LYS A 33 0.05 -9.95 21.60
CA LYS A 33 0.28 -11.17 22.38
C LYS A 33 -0.96 -12.05 22.53
N ILE A 34 -2.14 -11.53 22.19
CA ILE A 34 -3.42 -12.21 22.48
C ILE A 34 -3.71 -13.28 21.43
N ILE A 35 -3.55 -12.95 20.17
CA ILE A 35 -3.73 -13.88 19.04
C ILE A 35 -2.51 -13.77 18.14
N GLN A 36 -1.87 -14.90 17.88
CA GLN A 36 -0.70 -14.95 17.01
C GLN A 36 -0.98 -15.80 15.79
N THR A 37 -1.01 -15.17 14.61
CA THR A 37 -1.12 -15.90 13.35
C THR A 37 0.25 -16.19 12.79
N LYS A 38 0.41 -17.36 12.18
CA LYS A 38 1.60 -17.75 11.43
C LYS A 38 1.36 -17.47 9.94
N GLY A 39 2.39 -17.05 9.25
CA GLY A 39 2.38 -16.83 7.80
C GLY A 39 3.44 -17.67 7.11
N MET A 40 3.35 -17.76 5.80
CA MET A 40 4.38 -18.45 5.02
C MET A 40 5.74 -17.73 5.04
N GLY A 41 5.75 -16.42 5.35
CA GLY A 41 6.92 -15.55 5.20
C GLY A 41 7.19 -15.18 3.73
N ALA A 42 8.26 -14.40 3.50
CA ALA A 42 8.64 -14.00 2.15
C ALA A 42 9.12 -15.21 1.33
N MET A 43 8.63 -15.31 0.09
CA MET A 43 9.03 -16.34 -0.86
C MET A 43 9.13 -15.77 -2.27
N SER A 44 9.92 -16.42 -3.11
CA SER A 44 10.03 -16.09 -4.54
C SER A 44 9.95 -17.36 -5.37
N TRP A 45 9.07 -17.37 -6.37
CA TRP A 45 9.01 -18.48 -7.32
C TRP A 45 10.29 -18.54 -8.16
N LEU A 46 10.79 -19.75 -8.36
CA LEU A 46 11.87 -19.98 -9.32
C LEU A 46 11.29 -20.05 -10.74
N LYS A 47 12.15 -19.85 -11.74
CA LYS A 47 11.72 -19.76 -13.16
C LYS A 47 11.08 -21.04 -13.69
N ASP A 48 11.41 -22.20 -13.13
CA ASP A 48 10.81 -23.47 -13.51
C ASP A 48 9.32 -23.56 -13.17
N GLY A 49 8.84 -22.68 -12.25
CA GLY A 49 7.48 -22.64 -11.75
C GLY A 49 7.06 -23.88 -10.97
N GLU A 50 8.00 -24.78 -10.62
CA GLU A 50 7.79 -25.97 -9.80
C GLU A 50 8.36 -25.80 -8.39
N HIS A 51 9.32 -24.87 -8.22
CA HIS A 51 9.97 -24.58 -6.95
C HIS A 51 9.84 -23.10 -6.58
N TYR A 52 9.89 -22.82 -5.28
CA TYR A 52 10.03 -21.47 -4.74
C TYR A 52 11.18 -21.43 -3.73
N SER A 53 11.82 -20.28 -3.63
CA SER A 53 12.89 -20.05 -2.66
C SER A 53 12.42 -19.24 -1.47
N ARG A 54 13.09 -19.46 -0.33
CA ARG A 54 12.93 -18.68 0.91
C ARG A 54 14.28 -18.36 1.52
N VAL A 55 14.32 -17.31 2.29
CA VAL A 55 15.45 -16.92 3.13
C VAL A 55 15.17 -17.42 4.54
N GLU A 56 16.01 -18.30 5.07
CA GLU A 56 15.80 -18.93 6.39
C GLU A 56 17.02 -18.74 7.29
N ALA A 57 16.77 -18.41 8.57
CA ALA A 57 17.84 -18.30 9.55
C ALA A 57 18.50 -19.69 9.78
N ASN A 58 19.82 -19.72 9.72
CA ASN A 58 20.62 -20.89 10.12
C ASN A 58 21.23 -20.60 11.49
N VAL A 59 20.58 -21.10 12.55
CA VAL A 59 20.97 -20.86 13.94
C VAL A 59 22.31 -21.49 14.27
N GLU A 60 22.63 -22.65 13.66
CA GLU A 60 23.86 -23.39 13.93
C GLU A 60 25.10 -22.68 13.37
N GLN A 61 24.98 -22.06 12.19
CA GLN A 61 26.07 -21.34 11.53
C GLN A 61 26.04 -19.83 11.78
N GLY A 62 25.00 -19.32 12.46
CA GLY A 62 24.87 -17.89 12.79
C GLY A 62 24.66 -17.00 11.57
N GLY A 63 23.89 -17.46 10.58
CA GLY A 63 23.65 -16.73 9.33
C GLY A 63 22.30 -17.08 8.71
N THR A 64 22.26 -17.05 7.39
CA THR A 64 21.02 -17.22 6.62
C THR A 64 21.26 -18.17 5.45
N ASP A 65 20.44 -19.22 5.33
CA ASP A 65 20.40 -20.09 4.15
C ASP A 65 19.39 -19.58 3.12
N ILE A 66 19.66 -19.77 1.85
CA ILE A 66 18.65 -19.70 0.79
C ILE A 66 18.23 -21.14 0.49
N VAL A 67 16.96 -21.42 0.70
CA VAL A 67 16.41 -22.77 0.51
C VAL A 67 15.36 -22.78 -0.59
N SER A 68 15.24 -23.88 -1.31
CA SER A 68 14.14 -24.14 -2.23
C SER A 68 13.17 -25.15 -1.65
N TYR A 69 11.93 -25.03 -2.07
CA TYR A 69 10.86 -25.96 -1.77
C TYR A 69 10.13 -26.33 -3.06
N ARG A 70 9.92 -27.63 -3.26
CA ARG A 70 9.07 -28.08 -4.36
C ARG A 70 7.59 -27.84 -4.02
N ALA A 71 6.86 -27.18 -4.92
CA ALA A 71 5.45 -26.81 -4.70
C ALA A 71 4.58 -28.03 -4.35
N LYS A 72 4.76 -29.14 -5.08
CA LYS A 72 3.93 -30.34 -4.97
C LYS A 72 3.94 -31.00 -3.60
N ASP A 73 5.11 -31.14 -2.98
CA ASP A 73 5.31 -32.03 -1.82
C ASP A 73 6.20 -31.44 -0.72
N ASN A 74 6.58 -30.17 -0.86
CA ASN A 74 7.43 -29.45 0.09
C ASN A 74 8.84 -30.04 0.28
N THR A 75 9.35 -30.82 -0.67
CA THR A 75 10.73 -31.28 -0.62
C THR A 75 11.66 -30.07 -0.51
N ARG A 76 12.46 -30.02 0.57
CA ARG A 76 13.37 -28.91 0.90
C ARG A 76 14.79 -29.22 0.44
N GLU A 77 15.42 -28.23 -0.16
CA GLU A 77 16.84 -28.29 -0.56
C GLU A 77 17.53 -26.98 -0.21
N VAL A 78 18.74 -27.03 0.34
CA VAL A 78 19.56 -25.83 0.56
C VAL A 78 20.25 -25.47 -0.74
N LEU A 79 19.84 -24.37 -1.36
CA LEU A 79 20.45 -23.85 -2.58
C LEU A 79 21.77 -23.13 -2.28
N ILE A 80 21.79 -22.31 -1.22
CA ILE A 80 22.95 -21.53 -0.82
C ILE A 80 23.05 -21.58 0.71
N PRO A 81 24.09 -22.23 1.25
CA PRO A 81 24.28 -22.30 2.70
C PRO A 81 24.82 -20.97 3.26
N ALA A 82 24.50 -20.69 4.51
CA ALA A 82 24.90 -19.49 5.25
C ALA A 82 26.42 -19.23 5.22
N SER A 83 27.22 -20.31 5.17
CA SER A 83 28.68 -20.22 5.11
C SER A 83 29.24 -19.49 3.88
N LEU A 84 28.43 -19.29 2.82
CA LEU A 84 28.80 -18.51 1.65
C LEU A 84 28.58 -17.00 1.80
N PHE A 85 27.75 -16.57 2.78
CA PHE A 85 27.49 -15.17 3.05
C PHE A 85 28.40 -14.61 4.16
N VAL A 86 29.71 -14.87 4.04
CA VAL A 86 30.72 -14.42 5.00
C VAL A 86 31.68 -13.44 4.31
N ASP A 87 31.84 -12.26 4.89
CA ASP A 87 32.88 -11.33 4.47
C ASP A 87 34.28 -11.91 4.81
N LYS A 88 35.03 -12.21 3.78
CA LYS A 88 36.38 -12.82 3.93
C LYS A 88 37.39 -11.89 4.62
N ALA A 89 37.19 -10.58 4.58
CA ALA A 89 38.09 -9.62 5.20
C ALA A 89 37.91 -9.58 6.72
N THR A 90 36.69 -9.75 7.19
CA THR A 90 36.34 -9.67 8.63
C THR A 90 36.06 -11.02 9.27
N GLY A 91 35.82 -12.06 8.46
CA GLY A 91 35.37 -13.38 8.91
C GLY A 91 33.95 -13.40 9.49
N LYS A 92 33.17 -12.34 9.31
CA LYS A 92 31.81 -12.20 9.88
C LYS A 92 30.74 -12.53 8.83
N PRO A 93 29.60 -13.14 9.25
CA PRO A 93 28.43 -13.26 8.41
C PRO A 93 27.89 -11.90 7.98
N VAL A 94 27.53 -11.75 6.71
CA VAL A 94 26.82 -10.58 6.18
C VAL A 94 25.33 -10.82 6.35
N PRO A 95 24.58 -9.96 7.09
CA PRO A 95 23.14 -10.08 7.24
C PRO A 95 22.44 -9.97 5.88
N VAL A 96 21.53 -10.89 5.59
CA VAL A 96 20.75 -10.89 4.35
C VAL A 96 19.38 -10.25 4.60
N ARG A 97 19.17 -9.04 4.07
CA ARG A 97 17.87 -8.38 4.11
C ARG A 97 16.96 -8.90 3.00
N SER A 98 17.49 -8.97 1.80
CA SER A 98 16.83 -9.55 0.63
C SER A 98 17.86 -10.00 -0.39
N ILE A 99 17.41 -10.80 -1.35
CA ILE A 99 18.25 -11.27 -2.47
C ILE A 99 17.56 -11.03 -3.81
N SER A 100 18.36 -10.91 -4.87
CA SER A 100 17.89 -11.02 -6.24
C SER A 100 18.82 -11.92 -7.07
N TRP A 101 18.23 -12.75 -7.93
CA TRP A 101 18.94 -13.66 -8.79
C TRP A 101 19.34 -12.99 -10.10
N SER A 102 20.50 -13.35 -10.65
CA SER A 102 20.84 -13.06 -12.04
C SER A 102 19.88 -13.78 -12.99
N ALA A 103 19.80 -13.31 -14.24
CA ALA A 103 18.87 -13.86 -15.22
C ALA A 103 19.10 -15.36 -15.50
N ASP A 104 20.33 -15.84 -15.39
CA ASP A 104 20.76 -17.22 -15.59
C ASP A 104 20.83 -18.04 -14.28
N ASN A 105 20.52 -17.43 -13.13
CA ASN A 105 20.67 -17.98 -11.78
C ASN A 105 22.11 -18.36 -11.39
N SER A 106 23.13 -17.86 -12.08
CA SER A 106 24.55 -18.13 -11.76
C SER A 106 25.04 -17.26 -10.59
N LYS A 107 24.38 -16.13 -10.30
CA LYS A 107 24.79 -15.18 -9.28
C LYS A 107 23.60 -14.71 -8.43
N VAL A 108 23.93 -14.26 -7.21
CA VAL A 108 22.97 -13.68 -6.28
C VAL A 108 23.48 -12.33 -5.81
N LEU A 109 22.63 -11.32 -5.91
CA LEU A 109 22.84 -10.01 -5.32
C LEU A 109 22.18 -9.99 -3.94
N VAL A 110 22.95 -9.69 -2.91
CA VAL A 110 22.52 -9.60 -1.51
C VAL A 110 22.42 -8.14 -1.11
N TYR A 111 21.27 -7.74 -0.59
CA TYR A 111 21.01 -6.42 -0.04
C TYR A 111 21.11 -6.46 1.49
N THR A 112 21.86 -5.54 2.07
CA THR A 112 22.18 -5.50 3.49
C THR A 112 22.41 -4.07 3.99
N ASN A 113 22.67 -3.89 5.30
CA ASN A 113 23.01 -2.61 5.94
C ASN A 113 22.09 -1.48 5.48
N THR A 114 20.78 -1.75 5.57
CA THR A 114 19.75 -0.90 4.96
C THR A 114 19.48 0.35 5.78
N GLN A 115 19.18 1.45 5.07
CA GLN A 115 18.73 2.71 5.66
C GLN A 115 17.36 3.10 5.09
N ARG A 116 16.49 3.52 5.99
CA ARG A 116 15.19 4.07 5.64
C ARG A 116 15.37 5.47 5.04
N VAL A 117 14.68 5.74 3.91
CA VAL A 117 14.64 7.07 3.29
C VAL A 117 13.35 7.77 3.68
N TRP A 118 12.19 7.32 3.17
CA TRP A 118 10.86 7.80 3.57
C TRP A 118 10.09 6.69 4.26
N ARG A 119 9.26 5.98 3.53
CA ARG A 119 8.52 4.81 4.05
C ARG A 119 9.31 3.51 3.96
N TYR A 120 10.36 3.44 3.13
CA TYR A 120 11.05 2.21 2.75
C TYR A 120 12.56 2.29 3.00
N ASP A 121 13.14 1.11 3.20
CA ASP A 121 14.60 0.93 3.24
C ASP A 121 15.10 0.89 1.79
N THR A 122 15.39 2.05 1.19
CA THR A 122 15.81 2.15 -0.20
C THR A 122 17.31 2.31 -0.39
N ARG A 123 18.05 2.66 0.66
CA ARG A 123 19.51 2.74 0.68
C ARG A 123 20.10 1.58 1.45
N GLY A 124 21.29 1.12 1.04
CA GLY A 124 22.02 0.07 1.73
C GLY A 124 23.31 -0.30 1.02
N ASP A 125 23.89 -1.41 1.45
CA ASP A 125 25.04 -2.01 0.81
C ASP A 125 24.62 -3.25 0.00
N TYR A 126 25.39 -3.58 -1.02
CA TYR A 126 25.13 -4.72 -1.86
C TYR A 126 26.37 -5.61 -2.02
N TRP A 127 26.13 -6.91 -2.03
CA TRP A 127 27.14 -7.92 -2.23
C TRP A 127 26.74 -8.86 -3.36
N VAL A 128 27.71 -9.34 -4.14
CA VAL A 128 27.52 -10.36 -5.18
C VAL A 128 28.13 -11.66 -4.73
N LEU A 129 27.33 -12.73 -4.76
CA LEU A 129 27.78 -14.12 -4.66
C LEU A 129 27.79 -14.72 -6.07
N ASP A 130 28.94 -15.14 -6.56
CA ASP A 130 29.07 -15.97 -7.76
C ASP A 130 29.02 -17.43 -7.34
N LEU A 131 28.07 -18.21 -7.87
CA LEU A 131 27.92 -19.62 -7.51
C LEU A 131 28.92 -20.54 -8.17
N SER A 132 29.55 -20.10 -9.26
CA SER A 132 30.52 -20.91 -10.01
C SER A 132 31.84 -21.09 -9.25
N ASP A 133 32.35 -20.05 -8.63
CA ASP A 133 33.61 -20.03 -7.88
C ASP A 133 33.40 -19.77 -6.36
N LYS A 134 32.14 -19.57 -5.92
CA LYS A 134 31.77 -19.27 -4.54
C LYS A 134 32.44 -18.00 -4.01
N SER A 135 32.76 -17.06 -4.88
CA SER A 135 33.24 -15.75 -4.47
C SER A 135 32.10 -14.89 -3.97
N PHE A 136 32.31 -14.22 -2.83
CA PHE A 136 31.36 -13.31 -2.24
C PHE A 136 32.05 -11.98 -1.95
N ARG A 137 31.58 -10.90 -2.57
CA ARG A 137 32.21 -9.58 -2.46
C ARG A 137 31.20 -8.44 -2.48
N GLN A 138 31.55 -7.37 -1.79
CA GLN A 138 30.82 -6.11 -1.83
C GLN A 138 31.06 -5.40 -3.18
N ILE A 139 29.99 -4.80 -3.72
CA ILE A 139 30.07 -3.88 -4.87
C ILE A 139 29.98 -2.43 -4.38
N GLY A 140 30.42 -1.47 -5.19
CA GLY A 140 30.38 -0.05 -4.86
C GLY A 140 31.20 0.32 -3.62
N LYS A 141 32.34 -0.36 -3.37
CA LYS A 141 33.19 -0.15 -2.19
C LYS A 141 33.67 1.28 -1.98
N ASP A 142 33.81 2.03 -3.07
CA ASP A 142 34.27 3.43 -3.04
C ASP A 142 33.14 4.41 -2.77
N ARG A 143 31.92 3.93 -2.61
CA ARG A 143 30.75 4.76 -2.29
C ARG A 143 30.56 4.82 -0.78
N PRO A 144 29.90 5.87 -0.28
CA PRO A 144 29.58 5.96 1.14
C PRO A 144 28.80 4.73 1.63
N GLU A 145 29.03 4.32 2.87
CA GLU A 145 28.32 3.21 3.51
C GLU A 145 26.80 3.43 3.44
N SER A 146 26.06 2.36 3.15
CA SER A 146 24.59 2.37 3.01
C SER A 146 24.05 3.41 2.01
N SER A 147 24.79 3.72 0.95
CA SER A 147 24.40 4.74 -0.03
C SER A 147 23.86 4.18 -1.34
N LEU A 148 24.05 2.89 -1.61
CA LEU A 148 23.62 2.28 -2.86
C LEU A 148 22.11 2.03 -2.88
N MET A 149 21.49 2.26 -4.06
CA MET A 149 20.07 2.06 -4.27
C MET A 149 19.85 1.21 -5.52
N PHE A 150 18.87 0.29 -5.44
CA PHE A 150 18.30 -0.46 -6.57
C PHE A 150 19.29 -1.23 -7.43
N ALA A 151 20.34 -1.77 -6.84
CA ALA A 151 21.35 -2.53 -7.59
C ALA A 151 20.71 -3.71 -8.38
N LYS A 152 21.09 -3.86 -9.65
CA LYS A 152 20.56 -4.87 -10.59
C LYS A 152 21.62 -5.42 -11.50
N PHE A 153 21.59 -6.73 -11.72
CA PHE A 153 22.43 -7.37 -12.74
C PHE A 153 22.05 -6.92 -14.16
N SER A 154 23.05 -6.84 -15.03
CA SER A 154 22.82 -6.85 -16.47
C SER A 154 22.16 -8.16 -16.92
N PRO A 155 21.49 -8.21 -18.08
CA PRO A 155 20.84 -9.43 -18.57
C PRO A 155 21.77 -10.63 -18.71
N ASP A 156 23.05 -10.40 -19.02
CA ASP A 156 24.10 -11.41 -19.14
C ASP A 156 24.83 -11.72 -17.83
N ALA A 157 24.43 -11.11 -16.72
CA ALA A 157 25.04 -11.24 -15.39
C ALA A 157 26.54 -10.87 -15.32
N SER A 158 27.05 -10.12 -16.30
CA SER A 158 28.48 -9.67 -16.33
C SER A 158 28.70 -8.38 -15.54
N LYS A 159 27.66 -7.59 -15.32
CA LYS A 159 27.71 -6.26 -14.68
C LYS A 159 26.59 -6.09 -13.66
N VAL A 160 26.76 -5.10 -12.76
CA VAL A 160 25.71 -4.59 -11.88
C VAL A 160 25.63 -3.07 -12.04
N ALA A 161 24.41 -2.56 -12.22
CA ALA A 161 24.15 -1.12 -12.16
C ALA A 161 23.48 -0.78 -10.82
N TYR A 162 23.75 0.41 -10.30
CA TYR A 162 23.17 0.95 -9.07
C TYR A 162 23.15 2.48 -9.10
N VAL A 163 22.34 3.06 -8.22
CA VAL A 163 22.34 4.50 -7.95
C VAL A 163 23.10 4.76 -6.65
N SER A 164 23.91 5.81 -6.63
CA SER A 164 24.52 6.37 -5.44
C SER A 164 24.66 7.89 -5.62
N GLU A 165 24.32 8.66 -4.57
CA GLU A 165 24.44 10.12 -4.58
C GLU A 165 23.81 10.77 -5.83
N ASN A 166 22.57 10.35 -6.16
CA ASN A 166 21.79 10.81 -7.31
C ASN A 166 22.44 10.60 -8.70
N ASN A 167 23.40 9.68 -8.80
CA ASN A 167 24.05 9.30 -10.05
C ASN A 167 24.00 7.79 -10.27
N ILE A 168 24.02 7.39 -11.53
CA ILE A 168 23.98 5.99 -11.97
C ILE A 168 25.40 5.50 -12.24
N TYR A 169 25.71 4.32 -11.73
CA TYR A 169 26.98 3.62 -11.87
C TYR A 169 26.78 2.22 -12.45
N VAL A 170 27.76 1.74 -13.17
CA VAL A 170 27.85 0.34 -13.62
C VAL A 170 29.21 -0.22 -13.19
N GLU A 171 29.19 -1.36 -12.51
CA GLU A 171 30.38 -2.12 -12.11
C GLU A 171 30.48 -3.41 -12.92
N ASP A 172 31.60 -3.63 -13.57
CA ASP A 172 31.92 -4.87 -14.25
C ASP A 172 32.38 -5.92 -13.22
N LEU A 173 31.73 -7.07 -13.21
CA LEU A 173 31.96 -8.09 -12.17
C LEU A 173 33.26 -8.85 -12.30
N VAL A 174 33.88 -8.86 -13.47
CA VAL A 174 35.17 -9.54 -13.74
C VAL A 174 36.34 -8.60 -13.46
N SER A 175 36.37 -7.45 -14.12
CA SER A 175 37.44 -6.47 -13.96
C SER A 175 37.34 -5.65 -12.69
N GLN A 176 36.16 -5.61 -12.05
CA GLN A 176 35.82 -4.77 -10.91
C GLN A 176 35.95 -3.27 -11.20
N SER A 177 35.97 -2.88 -12.46
CA SER A 177 36.00 -1.49 -12.85
C SER A 177 34.62 -0.87 -12.72
N VAL A 178 34.55 0.34 -12.13
CA VAL A 178 33.33 1.10 -11.97
C VAL A 178 33.28 2.22 -12.99
N LYS A 179 32.14 2.34 -13.69
CA LYS A 179 31.86 3.43 -14.64
C LYS A 179 30.71 4.26 -14.10
N GLN A 180 30.95 5.55 -13.90
CA GLN A 180 29.89 6.52 -13.64
C GLN A 180 29.24 6.90 -14.98
N LEU A 181 27.91 6.74 -15.09
CA LEU A 181 27.16 7.01 -16.32
C LEU A 181 26.55 8.42 -16.35
N THR A 182 26.15 8.96 -15.19
CA THR A 182 25.63 10.33 -15.04
C THR A 182 26.51 11.10 -14.06
N THR A 183 26.71 12.40 -14.28
CA THR A 183 27.64 13.22 -13.50
C THR A 183 27.02 14.53 -13.00
N ASP A 184 25.75 14.75 -13.31
CA ASP A 184 25.00 15.96 -13.00
C ASP A 184 24.09 15.81 -11.76
N GLY A 185 24.13 14.65 -11.09
CA GLY A 185 23.40 14.41 -9.83
C GLY A 185 23.81 15.43 -8.76
N SER A 186 22.80 16.04 -8.13
CA SER A 186 22.94 17.08 -7.13
C SER A 186 21.79 17.00 -6.10
N GLU A 187 21.63 17.99 -5.25
CA GLU A 187 20.45 18.10 -4.38
C GLU A 187 19.15 18.30 -5.15
N THR A 188 19.21 18.91 -6.35
CA THR A 188 18.03 19.19 -7.17
C THR A 188 17.91 18.29 -8.40
N ILE A 189 19.00 17.74 -8.90
CA ILE A 189 19.01 16.81 -10.04
C ILE A 189 19.16 15.38 -9.54
N VAL A 190 18.15 14.56 -9.78
CA VAL A 190 18.07 13.19 -9.30
C VAL A 190 18.01 12.22 -10.47
N ASN A 191 19.04 11.38 -10.65
CA ASN A 191 19.13 10.39 -11.71
C ASN A 191 18.89 8.98 -11.19
N GLY A 192 18.03 8.21 -11.85
CA GLY A 192 17.82 6.80 -11.56
C GLY A 192 17.07 6.47 -10.28
N THR A 193 16.53 7.49 -9.62
CA THR A 193 15.59 7.41 -8.51
C THR A 193 14.61 8.59 -8.62
N PHE A 194 13.82 8.87 -7.58
CA PHE A 194 12.74 9.84 -7.65
C PHE A 194 12.74 10.78 -6.44
N ASP A 195 12.00 11.89 -6.57
CA ASP A 195 11.63 12.76 -5.46
C ASP A 195 10.53 12.14 -4.60
N TRP A 196 10.21 12.80 -3.49
CA TRP A 196 9.25 12.33 -2.52
C TRP A 196 7.86 12.05 -3.15
N VAL A 197 7.36 12.96 -3.99
CA VAL A 197 5.99 12.88 -4.51
C VAL A 197 5.79 11.76 -5.53
N TYR A 198 6.78 11.46 -6.37
CA TYR A 198 6.75 10.30 -7.27
C TYR A 198 6.87 8.98 -6.49
N GLU A 199 7.69 8.95 -5.44
CA GLU A 199 7.81 7.76 -4.59
C GLU A 199 6.48 7.45 -3.90
N GLU A 200 5.86 8.47 -3.31
CA GLU A 200 4.62 8.32 -2.56
C GLU A 200 3.42 7.99 -3.44
N GLU A 201 3.18 8.76 -4.50
CA GLU A 201 1.92 8.76 -5.22
C GLU A 201 1.89 7.85 -6.47
N PHE A 202 3.05 7.57 -7.04
CA PHE A 202 3.18 6.63 -8.16
C PHE A 202 3.91 5.35 -7.79
N ALA A 203 4.32 5.16 -6.52
CA ALA A 203 5.18 4.07 -6.07
C ALA A 203 6.48 3.94 -6.88
N CYS A 204 6.99 5.05 -7.41
CA CYS A 204 8.21 5.15 -8.19
C CYS A 204 9.40 5.30 -7.26
N ARG A 205 10.25 4.27 -7.15
CA ARG A 205 11.49 4.29 -6.37
C ARG A 205 12.70 3.96 -7.22
N ASP A 206 12.60 2.87 -7.94
CA ASP A 206 13.62 2.32 -8.83
C ASP A 206 13.53 2.97 -10.20
N GLY A 207 14.41 3.94 -10.45
CA GLY A 207 14.34 4.87 -11.58
C GLY A 207 15.26 4.51 -12.75
N PHE A 208 15.69 3.26 -12.94
CA PHE A 208 16.44 2.87 -14.14
C PHE A 208 16.15 1.43 -14.60
N ARG A 209 16.40 1.16 -15.88
CA ARG A 209 16.17 -0.13 -16.53
C ARG A 209 17.32 -0.51 -17.43
N TRP A 210 17.77 -1.77 -17.35
CA TRP A 210 18.68 -2.35 -18.32
C TRP A 210 17.96 -2.63 -19.64
N SER A 211 18.62 -2.30 -20.77
CA SER A 211 18.16 -2.81 -22.06
C SER A 211 18.30 -4.33 -22.14
N PRO A 212 17.43 -5.04 -22.89
CA PRO A 212 17.52 -6.50 -23.02
C PRO A 212 18.85 -7.02 -23.55
N ASP A 213 19.56 -6.24 -24.37
CA ASP A 213 20.91 -6.57 -24.87
C ASP A 213 22.04 -6.18 -23.91
N GLY A 214 21.73 -5.55 -22.77
CA GLY A 214 22.70 -5.12 -21.76
C GLY A 214 23.63 -3.98 -22.19
N GLN A 215 23.34 -3.28 -23.29
CA GLN A 215 24.20 -2.21 -23.82
C GLN A 215 23.83 -0.81 -23.35
N TYR A 216 22.62 -0.66 -22.82
CA TYR A 216 22.09 0.65 -22.40
C TYR A 216 21.39 0.57 -21.05
N ILE A 217 21.41 1.70 -20.35
CA ILE A 217 20.57 2.00 -19.19
C ILE A 217 19.57 3.09 -19.61
N ALA A 218 18.26 2.79 -19.57
CA ALA A 218 17.21 3.78 -19.61
C ALA A 218 16.88 4.26 -18.20
N TYR A 219 16.65 5.56 -18.00
CA TYR A 219 16.44 6.11 -16.68
C TYR A 219 15.59 7.37 -16.67
N TRP A 220 15.02 7.65 -15.48
CA TRP A 220 14.37 8.93 -15.20
C TRP A 220 15.38 9.91 -14.60
N GLN A 221 15.24 11.15 -14.98
CA GLN A 221 15.83 12.28 -14.28
C GLN A 221 14.72 13.19 -13.80
N SER A 222 14.75 13.54 -12.51
CA SER A 222 13.91 14.57 -11.89
C SER A 222 14.75 15.80 -11.60
N ASP A 223 14.27 16.97 -12.03
CA ASP A 223 14.79 18.28 -11.67
C ASP A 223 13.80 18.98 -10.74
N THR A 224 14.16 19.06 -9.46
CA THR A 224 13.34 19.66 -8.39
C THR A 224 13.57 21.15 -8.22
N GLU A 225 14.40 21.80 -9.05
CA GLU A 225 14.63 23.25 -8.98
C GLU A 225 13.30 24.01 -9.17
N GLY A 226 13.00 24.94 -8.27
CA GLY A 226 11.74 25.69 -8.27
C GLY A 226 10.53 24.96 -7.70
N THR A 227 10.66 23.69 -7.28
CA THR A 227 9.65 23.01 -6.46
C THR A 227 9.69 23.57 -5.04
N GLY A 228 8.52 23.78 -4.42
CA GLY A 228 8.45 24.23 -3.02
C GLY A 228 9.17 23.25 -2.08
N VAL A 229 9.98 23.80 -1.18
CA VAL A 229 10.70 23.01 -0.16
C VAL A 229 9.92 23.04 1.16
N PHE A 230 9.74 21.88 1.76
CA PHE A 230 9.20 21.77 3.12
C PHE A 230 10.35 21.64 4.13
N ASP A 231 10.28 22.46 5.20
CA ASP A 231 11.22 22.48 6.30
C ASP A 231 10.61 21.80 7.51
N MET A 232 11.07 20.59 7.84
CA MET A 232 10.62 19.84 9.01
C MET A 232 11.62 19.99 10.15
N ILE A 233 11.17 20.49 11.31
CA ILE A 233 12.02 20.81 12.45
C ILE A 233 12.10 19.60 13.40
N ASN A 234 13.31 19.07 13.56
CA ASN A 234 13.61 18.05 14.55
C ASN A 234 14.14 18.69 15.85
N ASN A 235 13.27 18.75 16.84
CA ASN A 235 13.56 19.37 18.15
C ASN A 235 14.07 18.39 19.22
N VAL A 236 14.24 17.07 18.90
CA VAL A 236 14.41 16.07 19.96
C VAL A 236 15.69 15.24 19.91
N ASP A 237 16.43 15.29 18.79
CA ASP A 237 17.60 14.42 18.61
C ASP A 237 18.95 15.14 18.86
N SER A 238 18.92 16.43 19.16
CA SER A 238 20.12 17.25 19.47
C SER A 238 19.77 18.45 20.30
N LEU A 239 20.82 19.10 20.91
CA LEU A 239 20.64 20.28 21.76
C LEU A 239 20.02 21.46 20.98
N TYR A 240 20.49 21.69 19.76
CA TYR A 240 19.88 22.66 18.85
C TYR A 240 19.00 21.91 17.80
N PRO A 241 17.86 22.50 17.40
CA PRO A 241 17.01 21.90 16.37
C PRO A 241 17.79 21.64 15.07
N LYS A 242 17.45 20.53 14.41
CA LYS A 242 17.88 20.24 13.04
C LYS A 242 16.72 20.44 12.10
N ILE A 243 16.98 21.03 10.94
CA ILE A 243 15.99 21.20 9.89
C ILE A 243 16.23 20.12 8.83
N LEU A 244 15.18 19.40 8.46
CA LEU A 244 15.18 18.46 7.35
C LEU A 244 14.47 19.16 6.19
N HIS A 245 15.20 19.33 5.07
CA HIS A 245 14.73 20.02 3.88
C HIS A 245 14.41 18.99 2.80
N PHE A 246 13.26 19.05 2.17
CA PHE A 246 12.97 18.24 1.00
C PHE A 246 11.93 18.89 0.07
N PRO A 247 12.06 18.70 -1.25
CA PRO A 247 11.07 19.18 -2.21
C PRO A 247 9.73 18.48 -1.99
N TYR A 248 8.68 19.29 -1.82
CA TYR A 248 7.30 18.81 -1.67
C TYR A 248 6.35 19.77 -2.39
N PRO A 249 5.90 19.42 -3.62
CA PRO A 249 5.00 20.28 -4.38
C PRO A 249 3.59 20.18 -3.80
N LYS A 250 3.12 21.28 -3.18
CA LYS A 250 1.73 21.39 -2.71
C LYS A 250 0.79 21.67 -3.86
N ALA A 251 -0.47 21.24 -3.73
CA ALA A 251 -1.48 21.41 -4.78
C ALA A 251 -1.49 22.83 -5.37
N GLY A 252 -1.44 22.93 -6.68
CA GLY A 252 -1.39 24.19 -7.42
C GLY A 252 -0.02 24.82 -7.55
N THR A 253 1.05 24.24 -6.97
CA THR A 253 2.41 24.76 -7.07
C THR A 253 3.23 24.07 -8.17
N THR A 254 4.49 24.43 -8.31
CA THR A 254 5.40 23.89 -9.33
C THR A 254 5.83 22.46 -8.99
N ASN A 255 5.68 21.53 -9.93
CA ASN A 255 6.22 20.18 -9.86
C ASN A 255 7.69 20.12 -10.28
N SER A 256 8.35 19.02 -9.92
CA SER A 256 9.62 18.64 -10.52
C SER A 256 9.49 18.43 -12.03
N ALA A 257 10.49 18.85 -12.80
CA ALA A 257 10.54 18.52 -14.22
C ALA A 257 11.09 17.11 -14.39
N VAL A 258 10.27 16.19 -14.92
CA VAL A 258 10.66 14.79 -15.09
C VAL A 258 10.80 14.45 -16.57
N LYS A 259 11.93 13.86 -16.92
CA LYS A 259 12.21 13.35 -18.25
C LYS A 259 12.84 11.97 -18.21
N VAL A 260 12.81 11.28 -19.34
CA VAL A 260 13.39 9.96 -19.52
C VAL A 260 14.38 9.96 -20.67
N GLY A 261 15.43 9.17 -20.54
CA GLY A 261 16.46 9.03 -21.56
C GLY A 261 17.20 7.71 -21.39
N TYR A 262 18.20 7.49 -22.25
CA TYR A 262 19.06 6.33 -22.15
C TYR A 262 20.52 6.70 -22.41
N VAL A 263 21.41 5.96 -21.79
CA VAL A 263 22.87 6.14 -21.92
C VAL A 263 23.53 4.79 -22.15
N SER A 264 24.62 4.75 -22.94
CA SER A 264 25.42 3.54 -23.12
C SER A 264 26.08 3.14 -21.81
N VAL A 265 26.17 1.83 -21.53
CA VAL A 265 26.94 1.29 -20.39
C VAL A 265 28.42 1.62 -20.45
N ASN A 266 28.93 1.96 -21.64
CA ASN A 266 30.30 2.44 -21.86
C ASN A 266 30.48 3.94 -21.61
N GLY A 267 29.41 4.63 -21.18
CA GLY A 267 29.37 6.07 -20.96
C GLY A 267 29.09 6.85 -22.24
N GLY A 268 29.22 8.16 -22.16
CA GLY A 268 28.87 9.11 -23.23
C GLY A 268 27.66 9.96 -22.84
N ALA A 269 27.15 10.76 -23.78
CA ALA A 269 26.02 11.62 -23.55
C ALA A 269 24.71 10.81 -23.48
N THR A 270 23.81 11.20 -22.59
CA THR A 270 22.43 10.69 -22.54
C THR A 270 21.65 11.16 -23.76
N THR A 271 20.97 10.25 -24.43
CA THR A 271 19.96 10.59 -25.42
C THR A 271 18.60 10.74 -24.70
N TRP A 272 18.10 11.95 -24.62
CA TRP A 272 16.78 12.24 -24.04
C TRP A 272 15.69 11.92 -25.03
N ILE A 273 14.58 11.36 -24.56
CA ILE A 273 13.39 11.08 -25.38
C ILE A 273 12.49 12.30 -25.37
N ASP A 274 12.14 12.78 -26.57
CA ASP A 274 11.35 14.01 -26.80
C ASP A 274 9.86 13.75 -26.52
N ILE A 275 9.51 13.43 -25.26
CA ILE A 275 8.11 13.30 -24.84
C ILE A 275 7.46 14.69 -24.94
N PRO A 276 6.36 14.84 -25.70
CA PRO A 276 5.73 16.15 -25.90
C PRO A 276 5.11 16.71 -24.63
N GLY A 277 5.18 18.03 -24.46
CA GLY A 277 4.58 18.77 -23.37
C GLY A 277 5.61 19.36 -22.42
N ASP A 278 5.12 20.16 -21.46
CA ASP A 278 5.95 20.74 -20.41
C ASP A 278 6.25 19.67 -19.35
N PRO A 279 7.53 19.34 -19.06
CA PRO A 279 7.91 18.29 -18.12
C PRO A 279 7.47 18.58 -16.66
N ARG A 280 7.10 19.83 -16.33
CA ARG A 280 6.53 20.18 -15.02
C ARG A 280 5.00 20.08 -14.97
N ASN A 281 4.35 19.93 -16.13
CA ASN A 281 2.89 19.82 -16.25
C ASN A 281 2.45 18.49 -16.87
N ASN A 282 3.32 17.50 -16.85
CA ASN A 282 2.99 16.10 -17.11
C ASN A 282 3.78 15.19 -16.15
N TYR A 283 3.39 13.93 -16.11
CA TYR A 283 4.05 12.89 -15.32
C TYR A 283 4.45 11.73 -16.21
N ILE A 284 5.59 11.09 -15.92
CA ILE A 284 6.03 9.86 -16.58
C ILE A 284 6.12 8.78 -15.51
N PRO A 285 4.98 8.20 -15.09
CA PRO A 285 4.96 7.25 -13.97
C PRO A 285 5.55 5.88 -14.31
N ARG A 286 5.57 5.48 -15.58
CA ARG A 286 6.07 4.16 -15.99
C ARG A 286 6.89 4.22 -17.27
N MET A 287 7.98 3.47 -17.28
CA MET A 287 8.82 3.21 -18.44
C MET A 287 9.45 1.81 -18.28
N GLU A 288 9.26 0.95 -19.28
CA GLU A 288 9.82 -0.40 -19.28
C GLU A 288 10.31 -0.77 -20.68
N PHE A 289 11.35 -1.59 -20.78
CA PHE A 289 11.71 -2.17 -22.06
C PHE A 289 10.65 -3.21 -22.49
N ILE A 290 10.30 -3.19 -23.78
CA ILE A 290 9.49 -4.23 -24.39
C ILE A 290 10.33 -5.52 -24.39
N PRO A 291 9.79 -6.66 -23.96
CA PRO A 291 10.56 -7.91 -23.88
C PRO A 291 11.28 -8.25 -25.20
N ASN A 292 12.54 -8.62 -25.11
CA ASN A 292 13.40 -8.97 -26.26
C ASN A 292 13.50 -7.89 -27.35
N SER A 293 13.30 -6.62 -26.98
CA SER A 293 13.37 -5.47 -27.90
C SER A 293 14.07 -4.29 -27.24
N ASN A 294 14.91 -3.58 -28.00
CA ASN A 294 15.50 -2.31 -27.55
C ASN A 294 14.54 -1.14 -27.77
N GLU A 295 13.30 -1.31 -27.36
CA GLU A 295 12.24 -0.30 -27.40
C GLU A 295 11.66 -0.09 -26.01
N LEU A 296 11.41 1.16 -25.66
CA LEU A 296 10.83 1.56 -24.39
C LEU A 296 9.34 1.82 -24.56
N PHE A 297 8.56 1.21 -23.70
CA PHE A 297 7.13 1.50 -23.51
C PHE A 297 6.99 2.51 -22.38
N ILE A 298 6.38 3.67 -22.65
CA ILE A 298 6.33 4.80 -21.73
C ILE A 298 4.90 5.25 -21.55
N GLN A 299 4.48 5.46 -20.28
CA GLN A 299 3.21 6.08 -19.94
C GLN A 299 3.42 7.54 -19.54
N GLN A 300 2.61 8.42 -20.09
CA GLN A 300 2.59 9.85 -19.79
C GLN A 300 1.19 10.28 -19.35
N LEU A 301 1.08 10.75 -18.12
CA LEU A 301 -0.13 11.43 -17.62
C LEU A 301 0.00 12.95 -17.85
N ASN A 302 -1.09 13.61 -18.19
CA ASN A 302 -1.16 15.06 -18.06
C ASN A 302 -1.30 15.45 -16.56
N ARG A 303 -1.09 16.72 -16.22
CA ARG A 303 -1.16 17.19 -14.83
C ARG A 303 -2.53 16.93 -14.17
N PRO A 304 -3.70 17.10 -14.83
CA PRO A 304 -4.98 16.69 -14.27
C PRO A 304 -5.17 15.18 -14.13
N GLN A 305 -4.23 14.37 -14.64
CA GLN A 305 -4.24 12.90 -14.61
C GLN A 305 -5.53 12.28 -15.20
N ASN A 306 -6.18 12.96 -16.11
CA ASN A 306 -7.38 12.47 -16.79
C ASN A 306 -7.09 11.91 -18.19
N THR A 307 -5.81 11.91 -18.59
CA THR A 307 -5.32 11.39 -19.86
C THR A 307 -4.02 10.63 -19.62
N ASN A 308 -3.94 9.36 -20.04
CA ASN A 308 -2.73 8.56 -20.07
C ASN A 308 -2.36 8.23 -21.52
N LYS A 309 -1.28 8.83 -22.02
CA LYS A 309 -0.73 8.60 -23.36
C LYS A 309 0.35 7.53 -23.30
N VAL A 310 0.27 6.59 -24.22
CA VAL A 310 1.27 5.53 -24.37
C VAL A 310 2.16 5.83 -25.56
N TRP A 311 3.47 5.75 -25.30
CA TRP A 311 4.52 5.99 -26.28
C TRP A 311 5.43 4.77 -26.42
N ILE A 312 5.96 4.53 -27.63
CA ILE A 312 7.07 3.61 -27.87
C ILE A 312 8.25 4.40 -28.42
N ALA A 313 9.42 4.26 -27.78
CA ALA A 313 10.67 4.91 -28.21
C ALA A 313 11.74 3.86 -28.47
N LYS A 314 12.46 3.98 -29.60
CA LYS A 314 13.57 3.08 -29.99
C LYS A 314 14.89 3.60 -29.47
N ILE A 315 15.73 2.72 -28.95
CA ILE A 315 17.16 3.02 -28.73
C ILE A 315 17.79 3.43 -30.07
N GLY A 316 18.57 4.51 -30.05
CA GLY A 316 19.14 5.14 -31.26
C GLY A 316 18.30 6.30 -31.81
N SER A 317 17.14 6.60 -31.19
CA SER A 317 16.30 7.74 -31.57
C SER A 317 15.85 8.50 -30.33
N SER A 318 15.69 9.83 -30.44
CA SER A 318 15.03 10.65 -29.42
C SER A 318 13.50 10.74 -29.64
N LYS A 319 13.00 10.35 -30.82
CA LYS A 319 11.58 10.56 -31.19
C LYS A 319 10.73 9.36 -30.80
N PRO A 320 9.76 9.51 -29.89
CA PRO A 320 8.81 8.48 -29.55
C PRO A 320 7.65 8.44 -30.55
N GLU A 321 7.05 7.27 -30.71
CA GLU A 321 5.81 7.05 -31.44
C GLU A 321 4.62 7.00 -30.47
N HIS A 322 3.58 7.81 -30.72
CA HIS A 322 2.34 7.73 -29.95
C HIS A 322 1.53 6.52 -30.39
N ILE A 323 1.11 5.67 -29.43
CA ILE A 323 0.40 4.44 -29.69
C ILE A 323 -1.09 4.60 -29.49
N PHE A 324 -1.52 5.00 -28.28
CA PHE A 324 -2.91 5.30 -27.99
C PHE A 324 -3.04 6.18 -26.74
N THR A 325 -4.26 6.63 -26.47
CA THR A 325 -4.60 7.41 -25.28
C THR A 325 -5.75 6.72 -24.55
N ASP A 326 -5.61 6.57 -23.24
CA ASP A 326 -6.72 6.29 -22.33
C ASP A 326 -7.12 7.58 -21.62
N GLU A 327 -8.42 7.84 -21.52
CA GLU A 327 -8.94 9.09 -20.97
C GLU A 327 -10.22 8.89 -20.19
N ASP A 328 -10.45 9.75 -19.22
CA ASP A 328 -11.65 9.79 -18.40
C ASP A 328 -11.98 11.25 -18.06
N LYS A 329 -13.25 11.57 -17.85
CA LYS A 329 -13.68 12.92 -17.47
C LYS A 329 -13.20 13.31 -16.06
N ALA A 330 -12.95 12.33 -15.18
CA ALA A 330 -12.40 12.51 -13.85
C ALA A 330 -10.89 12.27 -13.87
N TRP A 331 -10.44 11.05 -13.66
CA TRP A 331 -9.02 10.67 -13.70
C TRP A 331 -8.82 9.29 -14.32
N VAL A 332 -7.60 8.98 -14.74
CA VAL A 332 -7.15 7.65 -15.12
C VAL A 332 -6.02 7.20 -14.21
N ASP A 333 -6.00 5.93 -13.89
CA ASP A 333 -4.92 5.34 -13.10
C ASP A 333 -3.72 4.95 -13.99
N THR A 334 -2.55 4.80 -13.38
CA THR A 334 -1.38 4.18 -14.04
C THR A 334 -1.61 2.70 -14.23
N ASN A 335 -1.04 2.13 -15.29
CA ASN A 335 -1.07 0.68 -15.52
C ASN A 335 0.26 0.05 -15.10
N ASP A 336 0.26 -0.73 -14.01
CA ASP A 336 1.45 -1.27 -13.38
C ASP A 336 1.83 -2.67 -13.88
N HIS A 337 0.88 -3.39 -14.42
CA HIS A 337 1.03 -4.80 -14.74
C HIS A 337 0.87 -5.09 -16.25
N ILE A 338 1.56 -4.30 -17.08
CA ILE A 338 1.61 -4.55 -18.51
C ILE A 338 2.23 -5.92 -18.80
N ARG A 339 1.55 -6.72 -19.60
CA ARG A 339 2.04 -8.02 -20.09
C ARG A 339 1.94 -8.04 -21.61
N TRP A 340 3.08 -8.28 -22.25
CA TRP A 340 3.14 -8.45 -23.70
C TRP A 340 2.70 -9.84 -24.09
N LEU A 341 1.93 -9.93 -25.17
CA LEU A 341 1.28 -11.14 -25.66
C LEU A 341 1.66 -11.38 -27.14
N LYS A 342 1.68 -12.66 -27.59
CA LYS A 342 1.93 -13.04 -28.99
C LYS A 342 3.14 -12.33 -29.59
N ASP A 343 4.32 -12.57 -29.04
CA ASP A 343 5.59 -11.99 -29.53
C ASP A 343 5.51 -10.46 -29.68
N ASN A 344 4.98 -9.80 -28.65
CA ASN A 344 4.81 -8.36 -28.56
C ASN A 344 3.85 -7.73 -29.58
N GLN A 345 2.91 -8.51 -30.13
CA GLN A 345 1.87 -7.97 -31.02
C GLN A 345 0.74 -7.29 -30.24
N TYR A 346 0.53 -7.67 -28.97
CA TYR A 346 -0.47 -7.10 -28.09
C TYR A 346 0.12 -6.89 -26.69
N PHE A 347 -0.52 -6.03 -25.91
CA PHE A 347 -0.25 -5.88 -24.48
C PHE A 347 -1.55 -5.77 -23.68
N THR A 348 -1.49 -6.06 -22.39
CA THR A 348 -2.62 -5.88 -21.47
C THR A 348 -2.74 -4.44 -21.00
N TRP A 349 -3.97 -3.97 -20.80
CA TRP A 349 -4.26 -2.61 -20.31
C TRP A 349 -5.48 -2.60 -19.40
N GLU A 350 -5.39 -1.93 -18.26
CA GLU A 350 -6.52 -1.71 -17.35
C GLU A 350 -7.21 -0.40 -17.71
N SER A 351 -8.55 -0.40 -17.84
CA SER A 351 -9.32 0.81 -18.16
C SER A 351 -10.75 0.72 -17.61
N GLU A 352 -11.31 1.87 -17.29
CA GLU A 352 -12.71 2.03 -16.84
C GLU A 352 -13.64 2.54 -17.96
N ARG A 353 -13.21 2.48 -19.21
CA ARG A 353 -13.93 3.01 -20.39
C ARG A 353 -15.33 2.44 -20.59
N SER A 354 -15.63 1.29 -20.02
CA SER A 354 -16.96 0.64 -20.08
C SER A 354 -17.87 0.98 -18.88
N GLY A 355 -17.41 1.81 -17.93
CA GLY A 355 -18.12 2.09 -16.68
C GLY A 355 -17.72 1.19 -15.51
N TRP A 356 -16.94 0.14 -15.79
CA TRP A 356 -16.32 -0.75 -14.82
C TRP A 356 -14.84 -0.88 -15.14
N ARG A 357 -14.01 -1.15 -14.14
CA ARG A 357 -12.59 -1.45 -14.36
C ARG A 357 -12.46 -2.84 -14.96
N HIS A 358 -11.88 -2.91 -16.15
CA HIS A 358 -11.64 -4.16 -16.86
C HIS A 358 -10.21 -4.24 -17.40
N LEU A 359 -9.79 -5.49 -17.64
CA LEU A 359 -8.55 -5.79 -18.34
C LEU A 359 -8.84 -5.92 -19.83
N TYR A 360 -8.07 -5.19 -20.64
CA TYR A 360 -8.14 -5.20 -22.10
C TYR A 360 -6.86 -5.77 -22.69
N ARG A 361 -6.93 -6.30 -23.90
CA ARG A 361 -5.77 -6.44 -24.78
C ARG A 361 -5.78 -5.30 -25.79
N VAL A 362 -4.62 -4.73 -26.02
CA VAL A 362 -4.42 -3.64 -26.97
C VAL A 362 -3.37 -4.08 -27.98
N SER A 363 -3.64 -3.90 -29.28
CA SER A 363 -2.62 -4.16 -30.29
C SER A 363 -1.45 -3.21 -30.16
N ARG A 364 -0.26 -3.65 -30.59
CA ARG A 364 0.97 -2.86 -30.46
C ARG A 364 0.87 -1.45 -31.09
N ASP A 365 0.08 -1.30 -32.14
CA ASP A 365 -0.20 -0.02 -32.81
C ASP A 365 -1.39 0.75 -32.19
N GLY A 366 -1.98 0.24 -31.11
CA GLY A 366 -3.06 0.85 -30.35
C GLY A 366 -4.44 0.84 -31.05
N LYS A 367 -4.59 0.25 -32.23
CA LYS A 367 -5.82 0.34 -33.04
C LYS A 367 -6.88 -0.71 -32.70
N ASP A 368 -6.47 -1.89 -32.24
CA ASP A 368 -7.38 -2.96 -31.79
C ASP A 368 -7.36 -3.05 -30.27
N ILE A 369 -8.48 -2.66 -29.64
CA ILE A 369 -8.67 -2.71 -28.18
C ILE A 369 -9.87 -3.60 -27.89
N GLN A 370 -9.62 -4.73 -27.25
CA GLN A 370 -10.65 -5.74 -26.97
C GLN A 370 -10.66 -6.11 -25.48
N PRO A 371 -11.84 -6.29 -24.86
CA PRO A 371 -11.92 -6.70 -23.47
C PRO A 371 -11.43 -8.15 -23.30
N ILE A 372 -10.59 -8.36 -22.27
CA ILE A 372 -10.25 -9.67 -21.73
C ILE A 372 -11.28 -10.05 -20.67
N THR A 373 -11.73 -9.08 -19.87
CA THR A 373 -12.82 -9.23 -18.90
C THR A 373 -13.94 -8.27 -19.23
N ALA A 374 -15.20 -8.68 -19.03
CA ALA A 374 -16.37 -7.85 -19.26
C ALA A 374 -17.52 -8.25 -18.32
N GLY A 375 -18.42 -7.31 -18.04
CA GLY A 375 -19.58 -7.50 -17.15
C GLY A 375 -19.75 -6.31 -16.19
N ASP A 376 -20.77 -6.40 -15.34
CA ASP A 376 -21.08 -5.36 -14.34
C ASP A 376 -20.31 -5.62 -13.05
N PHE A 377 -18.98 -5.63 -13.12
CA PHE A 377 -18.07 -5.83 -12.00
C PHE A 377 -16.70 -5.19 -12.27
N ASP A 378 -15.95 -4.92 -11.22
CA ASP A 378 -14.56 -4.48 -11.34
C ASP A 378 -13.59 -5.67 -11.35
N TYR A 379 -12.73 -5.76 -12.37
CA TYR A 379 -11.42 -6.37 -12.24
C TYR A 379 -10.61 -5.59 -11.19
N ILE A 380 -10.00 -6.30 -10.24
CA ILE A 380 -9.28 -5.67 -9.13
C ILE A 380 -7.77 -5.73 -9.35
N SER A 381 -7.24 -6.93 -9.67
CA SER A 381 -5.80 -7.11 -9.95
C SER A 381 -5.53 -8.41 -10.70
N THR A 382 -4.48 -8.45 -11.53
CA THR A 382 -3.95 -9.70 -12.09
C THR A 382 -3.19 -10.49 -11.00
N VAL A 383 -3.50 -11.78 -10.91
CA VAL A 383 -2.77 -12.75 -10.10
C VAL A 383 -1.64 -13.42 -10.89
N GLY A 384 -1.90 -13.79 -12.13
CA GLY A 384 -0.93 -14.43 -13.00
C GLY A 384 -1.54 -14.85 -14.34
N MET A 385 -0.70 -15.45 -15.21
CA MET A 385 -1.13 -15.90 -16.54
C MET A 385 -0.59 -17.29 -16.85
N ASP A 386 -1.42 -18.14 -17.40
CA ASP A 386 -0.99 -19.37 -18.08
C ASP A 386 -0.91 -19.11 -19.59
N MET A 387 0.28 -18.71 -20.05
CA MET A 387 0.50 -18.36 -21.46
C MET A 387 0.31 -19.54 -22.41
N LYS A 388 0.51 -20.79 -21.93
CA LYS A 388 0.29 -22.01 -22.74
C LYS A 388 -1.19 -22.25 -22.99
N LYS A 389 -2.04 -21.98 -22.00
CA LYS A 389 -3.50 -22.13 -22.13
C LYS A 389 -4.18 -20.85 -22.58
N GLY A 390 -3.45 -19.72 -22.64
CA GLY A 390 -4.01 -18.41 -22.97
C GLY A 390 -4.99 -17.89 -21.93
N LEU A 391 -4.73 -18.12 -20.65
CA LEU A 391 -5.57 -17.70 -19.53
C LEU A 391 -4.90 -16.63 -18.70
N VAL A 392 -5.69 -15.66 -18.22
CA VAL A 392 -5.33 -14.77 -17.12
C VAL A 392 -6.15 -15.15 -15.89
N TYR A 393 -5.51 -15.15 -14.74
CA TYR A 393 -6.12 -15.27 -13.42
C TYR A 393 -6.10 -13.91 -12.72
N PHE A 394 -7.24 -13.52 -12.16
CA PHE A 394 -7.40 -12.18 -11.59
C PHE A 394 -8.38 -12.19 -10.41
N ILE A 395 -8.30 -11.16 -9.58
CA ILE A 395 -9.23 -10.94 -8.48
C ILE A 395 -10.40 -10.08 -8.95
N ALA A 396 -11.61 -10.47 -8.56
CA ALA A 396 -12.85 -9.72 -8.75
C ALA A 396 -13.85 -10.04 -7.64
N SER A 397 -14.91 -9.25 -7.54
CA SER A 397 -15.96 -9.44 -6.53
C SER A 397 -17.33 -9.01 -7.07
N PRO A 398 -17.90 -9.71 -8.08
CA PRO A 398 -19.16 -9.35 -8.72
C PRO A 398 -20.37 -9.32 -7.77
N ASP A 399 -20.42 -10.27 -6.83
CA ASP A 399 -21.61 -10.53 -6.00
C ASP A 399 -21.56 -9.84 -4.63
N ASN A 400 -20.36 -9.56 -4.13
CA ASN A 400 -20.17 -8.98 -2.80
C ASN A 400 -18.92 -8.09 -2.72
N PHE A 401 -19.10 -6.79 -2.69
CA PHE A 401 -18.01 -5.81 -2.73
C PHE A 401 -17.09 -5.84 -1.50
N THR A 402 -17.50 -6.49 -0.41
CA THR A 402 -16.67 -6.64 0.81
C THR A 402 -15.71 -7.82 0.74
N GLN A 403 -15.82 -8.68 -0.28
CA GLN A 403 -15.07 -9.92 -0.46
C GLN A 403 -14.21 -9.89 -1.73
N ARG A 404 -13.31 -10.87 -1.89
CA ARG A 404 -12.38 -10.97 -3.03
C ARG A 404 -12.24 -12.41 -3.46
N TYR A 405 -12.41 -12.68 -4.77
CA TYR A 405 -12.43 -14.01 -5.33
C TYR A 405 -11.55 -14.14 -6.57
N LEU A 406 -11.00 -15.32 -6.80
CA LEU A 406 -10.23 -15.60 -8.00
C LEU A 406 -11.15 -15.96 -9.18
N TYR A 407 -10.91 -15.30 -10.29
CA TYR A 407 -11.52 -15.58 -11.58
C TYR A 407 -10.46 -15.87 -12.64
N SER A 408 -10.88 -16.49 -13.73
CA SER A 408 -10.08 -16.64 -14.95
C SER A 408 -10.83 -16.12 -16.16
N ALA A 409 -10.07 -15.67 -17.17
CA ALA A 409 -10.57 -15.30 -18.49
C ALA A 409 -9.59 -15.73 -19.58
N LYS A 410 -10.09 -15.90 -20.82
CA LYS A 410 -9.23 -16.15 -22.00
C LYS A 410 -8.61 -14.84 -22.47
N LEU A 411 -7.29 -14.80 -22.64
CA LEU A 411 -6.56 -13.61 -23.13
C LEU A 411 -7.05 -13.16 -24.53
N PHE A 412 -7.52 -14.09 -25.36
CA PHE A 412 -8.11 -13.84 -26.68
C PHE A 412 -9.57 -14.34 -26.73
N GLY A 413 -10.32 -14.13 -25.64
CA GLY A 413 -11.74 -14.43 -25.52
C GLY A 413 -12.64 -13.24 -25.89
N LYS A 414 -13.91 -13.34 -25.47
CA LYS A 414 -14.95 -12.31 -25.65
C LYS A 414 -15.34 -11.63 -24.34
N GLY A 415 -14.51 -11.68 -23.32
CA GLY A 415 -14.78 -11.09 -22.00
C GLY A 415 -15.46 -12.04 -21.00
N GLU A 416 -15.70 -13.29 -21.37
CA GLU A 416 -16.30 -14.29 -20.47
C GLU A 416 -15.35 -14.63 -19.32
N VAL A 417 -15.88 -14.65 -18.10
CA VAL A 417 -15.11 -14.91 -16.87
C VAL A 417 -15.67 -16.15 -16.16
N LYS A 418 -14.77 -16.85 -15.46
CA LYS A 418 -15.12 -18.04 -14.66
C LYS A 418 -14.53 -17.89 -13.26
N ARG A 419 -15.34 -18.08 -12.22
CA ARG A 419 -14.84 -18.17 -10.85
C ARG A 419 -14.03 -19.46 -10.67
N GLU A 420 -12.84 -19.32 -10.09
CA GLU A 420 -11.90 -20.42 -9.80
C GLU A 420 -11.81 -20.72 -8.29
N SER A 421 -11.93 -19.69 -7.43
CA SER A 421 -11.96 -19.90 -5.97
C SER A 421 -13.20 -20.69 -5.52
N PRO A 422 -13.10 -21.47 -4.42
CA PRO A 422 -14.22 -22.27 -3.90
C PRO A 422 -15.48 -21.44 -3.65
N MET A 423 -16.65 -22.02 -3.94
CA MET A 423 -17.93 -21.33 -3.79
C MET A 423 -18.40 -21.22 -2.34
N ASP A 424 -17.94 -22.13 -1.48
CA ASP A 424 -18.29 -22.26 -0.06
C ASP A 424 -17.33 -21.52 0.88
N GLU A 425 -16.27 -20.90 0.34
CA GLU A 425 -15.32 -20.06 1.09
C GLU A 425 -15.62 -18.59 0.84
N ALA A 426 -16.52 -18.01 1.63
CA ALA A 426 -16.83 -16.58 1.57
C ALA A 426 -15.80 -15.76 2.36
N GLY A 427 -15.14 -14.78 1.69
CA GLY A 427 -14.12 -13.91 2.30
C GLY A 427 -13.12 -13.34 1.31
N GLN A 428 -11.89 -13.18 1.78
CA GLN A 428 -10.76 -12.66 1.00
C GLN A 428 -9.88 -13.81 0.53
N HIS A 429 -9.64 -13.89 -0.77
CA HIS A 429 -8.70 -14.80 -1.39
C HIS A 429 -7.55 -14.03 -2.00
N SER A 430 -6.32 -14.40 -1.68
CA SER A 430 -5.11 -13.87 -2.29
C SER A 430 -4.20 -15.00 -2.77
N TYR A 431 -3.39 -14.72 -3.78
CA TYR A 431 -2.59 -15.74 -4.45
C TYR A 431 -1.20 -15.22 -4.81
N SER A 432 -0.18 -16.06 -4.59
CA SER A 432 1.12 -15.94 -5.23
C SER A 432 1.26 -17.05 -6.25
N MET A 433 1.04 -16.74 -7.53
CA MET A 433 1.01 -17.72 -8.62
C MET A 433 2.40 -17.95 -9.21
N SER A 434 2.71 -19.22 -9.54
CA SER A 434 3.95 -19.57 -10.21
C SER A 434 4.03 -18.99 -11.63
N PRO A 435 5.24 -18.76 -12.19
CA PRO A 435 5.41 -18.22 -13.53
C PRO A 435 4.75 -19.03 -14.64
N THR A 436 4.51 -20.32 -14.39
CA THR A 436 3.83 -21.23 -15.34
C THR A 436 2.32 -21.23 -15.23
N GLY A 437 1.73 -20.56 -14.20
CA GLY A 437 0.29 -20.60 -13.93
C GLY A 437 -0.22 -21.95 -13.43
N LYS A 438 0.69 -22.88 -13.05
CA LYS A 438 0.32 -24.24 -12.61
C LYS A 438 0.07 -24.34 -11.12
N TRP A 439 0.81 -23.59 -10.31
CA TRP A 439 0.75 -23.61 -8.86
C TRP A 439 0.48 -22.21 -8.32
N ALA A 440 -0.14 -22.12 -7.16
CA ALA A 440 -0.14 -20.90 -6.37
C ALA A 440 -0.13 -21.20 -4.88
N VAL A 441 0.53 -20.35 -4.11
CA VAL A 441 0.25 -20.21 -2.68
C VAL A 441 -1.04 -19.41 -2.57
N HIS A 442 -2.06 -20.04 -2.01
CA HIS A 442 -3.36 -19.44 -1.76
C HIS A 442 -3.46 -19.08 -0.28
N THR A 443 -4.05 -17.92 0.00
CA THR A 443 -4.39 -17.50 1.36
C THR A 443 -5.85 -17.10 1.39
N PHE A 444 -6.61 -17.75 2.26
CA PHE A 444 -8.01 -17.44 2.54
C PHE A 444 -8.16 -16.88 3.95
N SER A 445 -8.99 -15.87 4.12
CA SER A 445 -9.45 -15.41 5.43
C SER A 445 -10.80 -14.70 5.33
N ASN A 446 -11.49 -14.57 6.46
CA ASN A 446 -12.64 -13.68 6.62
C ASN A 446 -12.62 -13.06 8.03
N ALA A 447 -13.64 -12.29 8.40
CA ALA A 447 -13.68 -11.57 9.68
C ALA A 447 -13.54 -12.47 10.93
N VAL A 448 -13.81 -13.78 10.82
CA VAL A 448 -13.78 -14.73 11.92
C VAL A 448 -12.82 -15.90 11.71
N THR A 449 -12.22 -15.97 10.54
CA THR A 449 -11.29 -17.05 10.17
C THR A 449 -9.90 -16.45 9.95
N PRO A 450 -8.91 -16.78 10.79
CA PRO A 450 -7.51 -16.43 10.56
C PRO A 450 -7.01 -16.94 9.20
N PRO A 451 -5.91 -16.38 8.65
CA PRO A 451 -5.38 -16.81 7.36
C PRO A 451 -5.14 -18.31 7.29
N VAL A 452 -5.82 -19.00 6.38
CA VAL A 452 -5.56 -20.38 5.99
C VAL A 452 -4.74 -20.36 4.72
N ILE A 453 -3.57 -21.02 4.75
CA ILE A 453 -2.60 -20.95 3.65
C ILE A 453 -2.38 -22.36 3.12
N ASP A 454 -2.61 -22.54 1.82
CA ASP A 454 -2.37 -23.82 1.15
C ASP A 454 -1.71 -23.66 -0.22
N MET A 455 -1.14 -24.74 -0.73
CA MET A 455 -0.64 -24.85 -2.08
C MET A 455 -1.76 -25.40 -2.96
N VAL A 456 -2.15 -24.60 -3.95
CA VAL A 456 -3.20 -24.99 -4.91
C VAL A 456 -2.62 -25.21 -6.32
N SER A 457 -3.27 -26.10 -7.08
CA SER A 457 -2.93 -26.36 -8.49
C SER A 457 -4.01 -25.90 -9.44
N PHE A 458 -3.61 -25.47 -10.63
CA PHE A 458 -4.50 -25.01 -11.71
C PHE A 458 -4.36 -25.87 -12.98
N PRO A 459 -5.46 -26.00 -13.75
CA PRO A 459 -6.78 -25.41 -13.52
C PRO A 459 -7.56 -26.13 -12.41
N GLY A 460 -8.61 -25.46 -11.90
CA GLY A 460 -9.61 -26.07 -11.02
C GLY A 460 -9.35 -25.87 -9.53
N HIS A 461 -8.39 -25.03 -9.14
CA HIS A 461 -8.16 -24.61 -7.74
C HIS A 461 -8.12 -25.79 -6.75
N LYS A 462 -7.35 -26.83 -7.09
CA LYS A 462 -7.27 -28.02 -6.24
C LYS A 462 -6.23 -27.80 -5.15
N SER A 463 -6.64 -27.83 -3.88
CA SER A 463 -5.72 -27.86 -2.74
C SER A 463 -4.88 -29.14 -2.78
N VAL A 464 -3.57 -29.00 -2.77
CA VAL A 464 -2.58 -30.07 -2.84
C VAL A 464 -1.98 -30.38 -1.49
N ARG A 465 -1.71 -29.35 -0.70
CA ARG A 465 -1.27 -29.47 0.67
C ARG A 465 -1.55 -28.20 1.47
N MET A 466 -1.88 -28.39 2.75
CA MET A 466 -1.93 -27.32 3.74
C MET A 466 -0.51 -26.83 4.04
N ILE A 467 -0.33 -25.52 4.10
CA ILE A 467 0.91 -24.87 4.57
C ILE A 467 0.75 -24.43 6.01
N GLU A 468 -0.35 -23.71 6.31
CA GLU A 468 -0.66 -23.21 7.63
C GLU A 468 -2.18 -23.05 7.77
N ASP A 469 -2.79 -23.68 8.76
CA ASP A 469 -4.23 -23.57 9.01
C ASP A 469 -4.59 -22.59 10.13
N ASN A 470 -3.60 -22.09 10.85
CA ASN A 470 -3.76 -21.20 11.99
C ASN A 470 -4.81 -21.67 13.03
N ALA A 471 -4.91 -23.00 13.20
CA ALA A 471 -5.88 -23.60 14.12
C ALA A 471 -5.71 -23.09 15.55
N GLU A 472 -4.47 -22.85 15.98
CA GLU A 472 -4.16 -22.27 17.29
C GLU A 472 -4.72 -20.84 17.43
N ALA A 473 -4.48 -19.98 16.45
CA ALA A 473 -5.01 -18.61 16.42
C ALA A 473 -6.55 -18.61 16.41
N LYS A 474 -7.15 -19.53 15.65
CA LYS A 474 -8.61 -19.71 15.63
C LYS A 474 -9.15 -20.14 17.00
N ALA A 475 -8.48 -21.07 17.66
CA ALA A 475 -8.86 -21.52 19.01
C ALA A 475 -8.70 -20.38 20.04
N GLN A 476 -7.61 -19.59 19.96
CA GLN A 476 -7.41 -18.40 20.79
C GLN A 476 -8.55 -17.39 20.59
N TYR A 477 -8.90 -17.06 19.33
CA TYR A 477 -9.99 -16.15 19.02
C TYR A 477 -11.34 -16.65 19.59
N GLN A 478 -11.65 -17.93 19.43
CA GLN A 478 -12.87 -18.54 19.95
C GLN A 478 -12.94 -18.53 21.49
N ALA A 479 -11.80 -18.80 22.15
CA ALA A 479 -11.69 -18.81 23.62
C ALA A 479 -11.93 -17.44 24.26
N LEU A 480 -11.69 -16.34 23.51
CA LEU A 480 -11.96 -14.98 23.98
C LEU A 480 -13.45 -14.65 24.05
N GLY A 481 -14.33 -15.44 23.41
CA GLY A 481 -15.77 -15.18 23.40
C GLY A 481 -16.17 -13.84 22.78
N LEU A 482 -15.35 -13.32 21.88
CA LEU A 482 -15.58 -12.04 21.21
C LEU A 482 -16.77 -12.10 20.25
N ARG A 483 -17.46 -10.98 20.08
CA ARG A 483 -18.51 -10.87 19.07
C ARG A 483 -17.88 -10.68 17.69
N PRO A 484 -18.33 -11.45 16.68
CA PRO A 484 -17.86 -11.27 15.34
C PRO A 484 -18.34 -9.93 14.74
N LYS A 485 -17.63 -9.50 13.70
CA LYS A 485 -18.05 -8.40 12.82
C LYS A 485 -19.29 -8.83 12.04
N GLU A 486 -20.36 -8.03 12.13
CA GLU A 486 -21.58 -8.23 11.35
C GLU A 486 -21.58 -7.30 10.15
N PHE A 487 -21.97 -7.79 8.97
CA PHE A 487 -22.10 -7.00 7.75
C PHE A 487 -23.57 -6.67 7.51
N VAL A 488 -23.87 -5.37 7.44
CA VAL A 488 -25.23 -4.85 7.26
C VAL A 488 -25.22 -3.73 6.22
N LYS A 489 -26.39 -3.16 5.92
CA LYS A 489 -26.52 -2.07 4.95
C LYS A 489 -27.15 -0.85 5.62
N ALA A 490 -26.73 0.34 5.16
CA ALA A 490 -27.35 1.61 5.55
C ALA A 490 -27.73 2.42 4.30
N LYS A 491 -28.76 3.25 4.38
CA LYS A 491 -29.17 4.14 3.29
C LYS A 491 -28.53 5.52 3.45
N SER A 492 -28.07 6.09 2.33
CA SER A 492 -27.76 7.51 2.19
C SER A 492 -28.46 8.03 0.93
N GLY A 493 -29.63 8.66 1.08
CA GLY A 493 -30.50 8.94 -0.06
C GLY A 493 -30.93 7.65 -0.76
N ASP A 494 -30.67 7.58 -2.07
CA ASP A 494 -30.94 6.39 -2.89
C ASP A 494 -29.81 5.35 -2.86
N LEU A 495 -28.69 5.64 -2.20
CA LEU A 495 -27.54 4.74 -2.13
C LEU A 495 -27.68 3.74 -0.99
N MET A 496 -27.24 2.50 -1.25
CA MET A 496 -27.03 1.47 -0.22
C MET A 496 -25.54 1.36 0.08
N LEU A 497 -25.17 1.70 1.30
CA LEU A 497 -23.80 1.67 1.82
C LEU A 497 -23.54 0.32 2.50
N ASP A 498 -22.35 -0.23 2.29
CA ASP A 498 -21.85 -1.38 3.06
C ASP A 498 -21.43 -0.91 4.45
N VAL A 499 -21.77 -1.70 5.47
CA VAL A 499 -21.45 -1.39 6.86
C VAL A 499 -20.93 -2.64 7.54
N CYS A 500 -19.91 -2.49 8.37
CA CYS A 500 -19.58 -3.52 9.36
C CYS A 500 -19.77 -2.97 10.78
N MET A 501 -20.25 -3.85 11.68
CA MET A 501 -20.61 -3.52 13.06
C MET A 501 -20.13 -4.59 14.02
N ILE A 502 -19.53 -4.17 15.15
CA ILE A 502 -19.18 -5.06 16.24
C ILE A 502 -19.96 -4.60 17.50
N LYS A 503 -20.68 -5.52 18.13
CA LYS A 503 -21.50 -5.26 19.32
C LYS A 503 -20.80 -5.75 20.59
N PRO A 504 -21.07 -5.18 21.77
CA PRO A 504 -20.57 -5.66 23.06
C PRO A 504 -20.90 -7.14 23.30
N ALA A 505 -20.02 -7.87 24.01
CA ALA A 505 -20.27 -9.27 24.35
C ALA A 505 -21.57 -9.44 25.16
N ASN A 506 -21.82 -8.54 26.11
CA ASN A 506 -23.04 -8.50 26.93
C ASN A 506 -24.12 -7.60 26.32
N PHE A 507 -24.28 -7.66 25.00
CA PHE A 507 -25.22 -6.85 24.27
C PHE A 507 -26.69 -7.20 24.65
N ASP A 508 -27.45 -6.16 25.06
CA ASP A 508 -28.88 -6.24 25.33
C ASP A 508 -29.63 -5.39 24.29
N PRO A 509 -30.44 -5.97 23.41
CA PRO A 509 -31.14 -5.24 22.35
C PRO A 509 -32.15 -4.20 22.87
N ASN A 510 -32.52 -4.26 24.16
CA ASN A 510 -33.45 -3.30 24.78
C ASN A 510 -32.74 -2.06 25.35
N LYS A 511 -31.40 -2.02 25.33
CA LYS A 511 -30.62 -0.87 25.78
C LYS A 511 -30.07 -0.09 24.58
N LYS A 512 -29.80 1.21 24.81
CA LYS A 512 -29.16 2.08 23.82
C LYS A 512 -27.69 2.27 24.10
N TYR A 513 -26.86 2.03 23.09
CA TYR A 513 -25.39 2.05 23.19
C TYR A 513 -24.79 3.22 22.42
N PRO A 514 -23.69 3.81 22.94
CA PRO A 514 -22.88 4.75 22.19
C PRO A 514 -22.18 4.04 21.03
N VAL A 515 -21.95 4.76 19.93
CA VAL A 515 -21.29 4.24 18.74
C VAL A 515 -19.98 4.98 18.51
N ILE A 516 -18.91 4.25 18.20
CA ILE A 516 -17.67 4.77 17.62
C ILE A 516 -17.64 4.39 16.13
N ILE A 517 -17.57 5.38 15.26
CA ILE A 517 -17.43 5.18 13.82
C ILE A 517 -15.96 5.34 13.44
N GLU A 518 -15.38 4.33 12.76
CA GLU A 518 -14.09 4.45 12.11
C GLU A 518 -14.28 4.72 10.63
N VAL A 519 -13.72 5.81 10.15
CA VAL A 519 -13.83 6.27 8.76
C VAL A 519 -12.45 6.45 8.12
N TYR A 520 -12.33 6.10 6.84
CA TYR A 520 -11.27 6.61 5.95
C TYR A 520 -11.84 7.62 4.97
N GLY A 521 -12.80 7.21 4.16
CA GLY A 521 -13.69 8.08 3.39
C GLY A 521 -13.14 8.69 2.12
N GLU A 522 -11.88 8.38 1.74
CA GLU A 522 -11.22 8.92 0.56
C GLU A 522 -10.91 7.85 -0.50
N PRO A 523 -10.57 8.24 -1.75
CA PRO A 523 -10.40 7.31 -2.88
C PRO A 523 -9.28 6.27 -2.71
N ALA A 524 -8.31 6.52 -1.82
CA ALA A 524 -7.17 5.63 -1.64
C ALA A 524 -7.48 4.37 -0.80
N GLY A 525 -8.64 4.26 -0.16
CA GLY A 525 -8.95 3.15 0.73
C GLY A 525 -10.41 2.69 0.74
N SER A 526 -10.62 1.51 1.35
CA SER A 526 -11.92 0.90 1.66
C SER A 526 -11.87 0.34 3.07
N THR A 527 -12.87 0.64 3.88
CA THR A 527 -12.92 0.28 5.32
C THR A 527 -13.78 -0.95 5.60
N VAL A 528 -14.78 -1.24 4.75
CA VAL A 528 -15.70 -2.35 4.98
C VAL A 528 -15.28 -3.56 4.17
N GLN A 529 -14.51 -4.46 4.81
CA GLN A 529 -13.99 -5.67 4.19
C GLN A 529 -14.18 -6.88 5.10
N ASP A 530 -14.58 -8.00 4.48
CA ASP A 530 -14.69 -9.31 5.14
C ASP A 530 -13.33 -10.01 5.12
N VAL A 531 -12.44 -9.58 6.00
CA VAL A 531 -11.06 -10.02 6.12
C VAL A 531 -10.66 -10.17 7.59
N TRP A 532 -9.72 -11.06 7.85
CA TRP A 532 -9.07 -11.16 9.15
C TRP A 532 -8.17 -9.95 9.43
N SER A 533 -8.51 -9.17 10.42
CA SER A 533 -7.76 -7.98 10.85
C SER A 533 -7.14 -8.21 12.24
N GLY A 534 -6.43 -9.34 12.42
CA GLY A 534 -5.85 -9.70 13.72
C GLY A 534 -6.90 -9.93 14.81
N GLY A 535 -8.14 -10.30 14.42
CA GLY A 535 -9.28 -10.43 15.34
C GLY A 535 -9.91 -9.10 15.73
N ASP A 536 -9.58 -8.00 15.04
CA ASP A 536 -10.04 -6.64 15.32
C ASP A 536 -9.83 -6.22 16.81
N LEU A 537 -8.74 -6.66 17.43
CA LEU A 537 -8.54 -6.60 18.89
C LEU A 537 -8.61 -5.20 19.49
N TRP A 538 -8.21 -4.15 18.76
CA TRP A 538 -8.43 -2.78 19.21
C TRP A 538 -9.92 -2.42 19.26
N ASN A 539 -10.65 -2.74 18.20
CA ASN A 539 -12.09 -2.49 18.12
C ASN A 539 -12.84 -3.30 19.18
N GLN A 540 -12.42 -4.57 19.38
CA GLN A 540 -12.93 -5.44 20.43
C GLN A 540 -12.63 -4.90 21.84
N TYR A 541 -11.45 -4.29 22.05
CA TYR A 541 -11.12 -3.64 23.31
C TYR A 541 -12.09 -2.49 23.60
N MET A 542 -12.41 -1.65 22.61
CA MET A 542 -13.37 -0.55 22.76
C MET A 542 -14.81 -1.07 22.96
N VAL A 543 -15.17 -2.11 22.24
CA VAL A 543 -16.46 -2.80 22.39
C VAL A 543 -16.62 -3.39 23.80
N ASN A 544 -15.55 -3.91 24.39
CA ASN A 544 -15.54 -4.39 25.79
C ASN A 544 -15.76 -3.27 26.81
N GLN A 545 -15.48 -2.01 26.46
CA GLN A 545 -15.84 -0.87 27.30
C GLN A 545 -17.34 -0.51 27.19
N GLY A 546 -18.08 -1.14 26.28
CA GLY A 546 -19.53 -0.93 26.11
C GLY A 546 -19.92 -0.03 24.94
N TYR A 547 -19.06 0.11 23.94
CA TYR A 547 -19.37 0.77 22.67
C TYR A 547 -19.84 -0.22 21.61
N ILE A 548 -20.61 0.25 20.65
CA ILE A 548 -20.73 -0.40 19.34
C ILE A 548 -19.67 0.21 18.43
N TYR A 549 -18.91 -0.60 17.71
CA TYR A 549 -17.90 -0.13 16.77
C TYR A 549 -18.38 -0.35 15.34
N VAL A 550 -18.37 0.71 14.52
CA VAL A 550 -18.97 0.71 13.18
C VAL A 550 -17.98 1.27 12.16
N SER A 551 -18.00 0.72 10.95
CA SER A 551 -17.46 1.39 9.76
C SER A 551 -18.51 1.42 8.67
N ILE A 552 -18.63 2.54 7.98
CA ILE A 552 -19.58 2.77 6.89
C ILE A 552 -18.78 3.09 5.63
N GLU A 553 -18.97 2.30 4.56
CA GLU A 553 -18.31 2.56 3.27
C GLU A 553 -19.08 3.61 2.49
N ASN A 554 -18.57 4.82 2.46
CA ASN A 554 -19.19 5.91 1.71
C ASN A 554 -18.86 5.87 0.22
N ARG A 555 -19.65 6.56 -0.60
CA ARG A 555 -19.31 6.78 -2.02
C ARG A 555 -17.95 7.48 -2.16
N GLY A 556 -17.27 7.24 -3.26
CA GLY A 556 -15.93 7.76 -3.53
C GLY A 556 -14.80 6.93 -2.94
N ALA A 557 -15.07 6.00 -2.01
CA ALA A 557 -14.08 5.05 -1.51
C ALA A 557 -13.68 4.01 -2.58
N ASN A 558 -12.49 3.40 -2.44
CA ASN A 558 -11.93 2.44 -3.40
C ASN A 558 -12.59 1.04 -3.29
N ALA A 559 -13.91 0.98 -3.18
CA ALA A 559 -14.65 -0.26 -3.25
C ALA A 559 -14.88 -0.67 -4.72
N PRO A 560 -14.89 -1.97 -5.06
CA PRO A 560 -15.06 -2.45 -6.43
C PRO A 560 -16.52 -2.38 -6.90
N ARG A 561 -17.08 -1.16 -6.92
CA ARG A 561 -18.49 -0.86 -7.19
C ARG A 561 -18.68 -0.04 -8.48
N GLY A 562 -17.69 -0.11 -9.38
CA GLY A 562 -17.70 0.57 -10.66
C GLY A 562 -17.20 2.02 -10.62
N ARG A 563 -17.03 2.56 -11.81
CA ARG A 563 -16.50 3.91 -12.04
C ARG A 563 -17.33 5.00 -11.34
N GLU A 564 -18.65 4.97 -11.49
CA GLU A 564 -19.54 5.99 -10.92
C GLU A 564 -19.43 6.05 -9.38
N TRP A 565 -19.31 4.91 -8.71
CA TRP A 565 -19.10 4.88 -7.27
C TRP A 565 -17.81 5.58 -6.86
N ARG A 566 -16.71 5.29 -7.55
CA ARG A 566 -15.39 5.84 -7.18
C ARG A 566 -15.22 7.29 -7.60
N LYS A 567 -15.71 7.65 -8.81
CA LYS A 567 -15.39 8.95 -9.43
C LYS A 567 -16.48 10.03 -9.28
N CYS A 568 -17.60 9.71 -8.61
CA CYS A 568 -18.65 10.71 -8.31
C CYS A 568 -18.14 11.88 -7.45
N ILE A 569 -17.01 11.69 -6.76
CA ILE A 569 -16.41 12.69 -5.86
C ILE A 569 -15.41 13.61 -6.57
N TYR A 570 -15.20 13.45 -7.87
CA TYR A 570 -14.23 14.26 -8.60
C TYR A 570 -14.54 15.76 -8.46
N GLY A 571 -13.54 16.51 -8.01
CA GLY A 571 -13.67 17.93 -7.67
C GLY A 571 -14.28 18.23 -6.29
N GLU A 572 -14.72 17.19 -5.53
CA GLU A 572 -15.49 17.37 -4.29
C GLU A 572 -15.05 16.41 -3.16
N VAL A 573 -13.77 16.05 -3.09
CA VAL A 573 -13.23 15.29 -1.96
C VAL A 573 -13.51 16.02 -0.65
N GLY A 574 -13.95 15.29 0.38
CA GLY A 574 -14.31 15.86 1.69
C GLY A 574 -15.75 16.29 1.84
N THR A 575 -16.58 16.25 0.77
CA THR A 575 -18.00 16.64 0.84
C THR A 575 -18.93 15.44 1.00
N PHE A 576 -18.94 14.52 0.05
CA PHE A 576 -19.91 13.41 0.06
C PHE A 576 -19.65 12.38 1.16
N ALA A 577 -18.39 12.17 1.56
CA ALA A 577 -18.07 11.19 2.58
C ALA A 577 -18.72 11.54 3.92
N CYS A 578 -18.58 12.76 4.41
CA CYS A 578 -19.18 13.18 5.69
C CYS A 578 -20.71 13.17 5.64
N GLU A 579 -21.33 13.48 4.50
CA GLU A 579 -22.78 13.36 4.30
C GLU A 579 -23.25 11.90 4.42
N ASP A 580 -22.54 10.97 3.74
CA ASP A 580 -22.87 9.55 3.79
C ASP A 580 -22.66 8.95 5.18
N GLN A 581 -21.60 9.37 5.92
CA GLN A 581 -21.41 8.97 7.31
C GLN A 581 -22.56 9.42 8.21
N ALA A 582 -22.99 10.69 8.09
CA ALA A 582 -24.08 11.25 8.89
C ALA A 582 -25.42 10.58 8.56
N ARG A 583 -25.77 10.43 7.29
CA ARG A 583 -27.00 9.78 6.85
C ARG A 583 -27.00 8.28 7.17
N GLY A 584 -25.88 7.61 6.98
CA GLY A 584 -25.71 6.19 7.25
C GLY A 584 -25.93 5.84 8.71
N ILE A 585 -25.35 6.58 9.66
CA ILE A 585 -25.58 6.32 11.09
C ILE A 585 -27.01 6.63 11.52
N GLN A 586 -27.63 7.67 10.96
CA GLN A 586 -29.04 7.98 11.22
C GLN A 586 -29.96 6.89 10.68
N ASP A 587 -29.66 6.31 9.52
CA ASP A 587 -30.43 5.20 8.97
C ASP A 587 -30.25 3.92 9.79
N LEU A 588 -29.01 3.60 10.22
CA LEU A 588 -28.77 2.50 11.16
C LEU A 588 -29.58 2.64 12.45
N ALA A 589 -29.68 3.86 13.01
CA ALA A 589 -30.48 4.09 14.22
C ALA A 589 -31.98 3.94 13.98
N ARG A 590 -32.48 4.16 12.77
CA ARG A 590 -33.88 3.82 12.41
C ARG A 590 -34.09 2.31 12.31
N GLN A 591 -33.09 1.58 11.81
CA GLN A 591 -33.16 0.11 11.69
C GLN A 591 -32.95 -0.59 13.03
N TYR A 592 -32.11 -0.03 13.90
CA TYR A 592 -31.65 -0.63 15.14
C TYR A 592 -31.85 0.29 16.32
N SER A 593 -32.92 0.04 17.11
CA SER A 593 -33.31 0.84 18.28
C SER A 593 -32.26 0.94 19.39
N PHE A 594 -31.28 0.05 19.38
CA PHE A 594 -30.18 0.02 20.33
C PHE A 594 -29.07 1.05 20.04
N ILE A 595 -29.10 1.78 18.93
CA ILE A 595 -28.14 2.84 18.63
C ILE A 595 -28.60 4.13 19.33
N ASP A 596 -27.71 4.72 20.12
CA ASP A 596 -27.94 5.98 20.81
C ASP A 596 -27.42 7.16 19.99
N LEU A 597 -28.28 7.81 19.24
CA LEU A 597 -27.93 8.98 18.43
C LEU A 597 -27.42 10.18 19.25
N SER A 598 -27.65 10.22 20.57
CA SER A 598 -27.10 11.28 21.43
C SER A 598 -25.61 11.01 21.84
N ARG A 599 -25.07 9.85 21.47
CA ARG A 599 -23.71 9.41 21.82
C ARG A 599 -23.01 8.77 20.63
N ILE A 600 -22.78 9.57 19.57
CA ILE A 600 -22.03 9.14 18.37
C ILE A 600 -20.64 9.77 18.39
N GLY A 601 -19.62 8.94 18.33
CA GLY A 601 -18.23 9.31 18.13
C GLY A 601 -17.74 8.93 16.75
N ILE A 602 -16.69 9.62 16.26
CA ILE A 602 -16.08 9.35 14.96
C ILE A 602 -14.56 9.50 15.06
N THR A 603 -13.82 8.60 14.39
CA THR A 603 -12.37 8.65 14.33
C THR A 603 -11.86 8.20 12.97
N GLY A 604 -10.70 8.72 12.59
CA GLY A 604 -10.00 8.29 11.40
C GLY A 604 -8.58 8.83 11.34
N TRP A 605 -7.80 8.26 10.44
CA TRP A 605 -6.39 8.56 10.24
C TRP A 605 -6.17 9.08 8.82
N SER A 606 -5.26 10.07 8.62
CA SER A 606 -4.96 10.63 7.30
C SER A 606 -6.23 11.24 6.68
N GLY A 607 -6.63 10.82 5.48
CA GLY A 607 -7.94 11.16 4.90
C GLY A 607 -9.11 10.91 5.86
N GLY A 608 -9.06 9.82 6.64
CA GLY A 608 -10.07 9.55 7.68
C GLY A 608 -10.07 10.59 8.81
N GLY A 609 -8.90 11.13 9.15
CA GLY A 609 -8.80 12.27 10.09
C GLY A 609 -9.46 13.52 9.51
N SER A 610 -9.25 13.80 8.22
CA SER A 610 -9.90 14.89 7.50
C SER A 610 -11.44 14.71 7.47
N GLN A 611 -11.90 13.48 7.21
CA GLN A 611 -13.35 13.17 7.25
C GLN A 611 -13.92 13.27 8.65
N THR A 612 -13.18 12.86 9.68
CA THR A 612 -13.57 13.07 11.09
C THR A 612 -13.81 14.54 11.38
N LEU A 613 -12.90 15.42 10.96
CA LEU A 613 -13.05 16.87 11.11
C LEU A 613 -14.25 17.41 10.33
N ASN A 614 -14.42 17.03 9.06
CA ASN A 614 -15.59 17.42 8.26
C ASN A 614 -16.91 16.97 8.91
N CYS A 615 -16.97 15.76 9.46
CA CYS A 615 -18.13 15.25 10.18
C CYS A 615 -18.41 16.07 11.45
N MET A 616 -17.40 16.31 12.28
CA MET A 616 -17.54 17.07 13.53
C MET A 616 -17.95 18.51 13.31
N PHE A 617 -17.43 19.16 12.27
CA PHE A 617 -17.70 20.59 12.03
C PHE A 617 -18.99 20.84 11.24
N ARG A 618 -19.39 19.93 10.35
CA ARG A 618 -20.53 20.13 9.46
C ARG A 618 -21.82 19.46 9.95
N TYR A 619 -21.68 18.43 10.82
CA TYR A 619 -22.79 17.67 11.37
C TYR A 619 -22.72 17.56 12.90
N PRO A 620 -22.57 18.69 13.65
CA PRO A 620 -22.38 18.66 15.10
C PRO A 620 -23.57 18.08 15.85
N SER A 621 -24.78 18.13 15.28
CA SER A 621 -25.96 17.47 15.83
C SER A 621 -25.97 15.95 15.74
N VAL A 622 -25.05 15.37 14.95
CA VAL A 622 -24.89 13.92 14.77
C VAL A 622 -23.64 13.40 15.50
N PHE A 623 -22.51 14.09 15.35
CA PHE A 623 -21.22 13.66 15.90
C PHE A 623 -20.86 14.50 17.13
N HIS A 624 -20.73 13.85 18.28
CA HIS A 624 -20.56 14.51 19.59
C HIS A 624 -19.12 14.45 20.11
N THR A 625 -18.32 13.46 19.66
CA THR A 625 -16.93 13.31 20.05
C THR A 625 -16.10 12.83 18.85
N GLY A 626 -14.98 13.49 18.58
CA GLY A 626 -14.10 13.14 17.46
C GLY A 626 -12.65 12.95 17.89
N ILE A 627 -11.96 11.98 17.28
CA ILE A 627 -10.49 11.84 17.35
C ILE A 627 -9.95 11.87 15.93
N ALA A 628 -9.32 12.97 15.53
CA ALA A 628 -8.74 13.16 14.21
C ALA A 628 -7.21 12.97 14.27
N ILE A 629 -6.69 12.04 13.46
CA ILE A 629 -5.27 11.64 13.51
C ILE A 629 -4.60 11.93 12.18
N ALA A 630 -3.45 12.64 12.19
CA ALA A 630 -2.60 12.91 11.03
C ALA A 630 -3.39 13.42 9.80
N PHE A 631 -4.26 14.39 10.00
CA PHE A 631 -5.27 14.87 9.07
C PHE A 631 -4.79 16.00 8.16
N VAL A 632 -5.39 16.12 6.98
CA VAL A 632 -5.31 17.30 6.11
C VAL A 632 -6.43 18.27 6.51
N SER A 633 -6.07 19.45 7.01
CA SER A 633 -7.05 20.48 7.39
C SER A 633 -7.46 21.38 6.23
N ASP A 634 -6.55 21.64 5.31
CA ASP A 634 -6.76 22.40 4.07
C ASP A 634 -6.21 21.58 2.90
N GLN A 635 -7.05 21.27 1.94
CA GLN A 635 -6.73 20.43 0.79
C GLN A 635 -5.53 20.96 -0.04
N ARG A 636 -5.23 22.27 0.03
CA ARG A 636 -4.08 22.88 -0.64
C ARG A 636 -2.73 22.54 0.00
N LEU A 637 -2.73 22.00 1.22
CA LEU A 637 -1.51 21.63 1.95
C LEU A 637 -0.96 20.26 1.54
N TYR A 638 -1.77 19.47 0.83
CA TYR A 638 -1.34 18.16 0.36
C TYR A 638 -0.69 18.26 -1.02
N ASP A 639 -0.07 17.15 -1.49
CA ASP A 639 0.75 17.16 -2.70
C ASP A 639 -0.05 17.29 -4.01
N THR A 640 0.65 17.64 -5.09
CA THR A 640 0.08 17.86 -6.41
C THR A 640 -0.47 16.57 -7.03
N ILE A 641 0.22 15.44 -6.88
CA ILE A 641 -0.12 14.20 -7.61
C ILE A 641 -1.40 13.59 -7.05
N TYR A 642 -1.51 13.47 -5.72
CA TYR A 642 -2.74 12.96 -5.09
C TYR A 642 -3.88 13.96 -5.22
N GLN A 643 -3.66 15.17 -4.73
CA GLN A 643 -4.76 16.11 -4.57
C GLN A 643 -5.35 16.57 -5.90
N GLU A 644 -4.49 16.89 -6.86
CA GLU A 644 -4.96 17.37 -8.19
C GLU A 644 -5.58 16.24 -9.02
N ARG A 645 -5.20 14.96 -8.80
CA ARG A 645 -5.87 13.81 -9.42
C ARG A 645 -7.37 13.80 -9.14
N TYR A 646 -7.74 14.06 -7.90
CA TYR A 646 -9.12 13.97 -7.45
C TYR A 646 -9.85 15.30 -7.44
N MET A 647 -9.13 16.43 -7.41
CA MET A 647 -9.70 17.76 -7.22
C MET A 647 -9.43 18.74 -8.37
N ASN A 648 -8.59 18.36 -9.36
CA ASN A 648 -7.97 19.32 -10.28
C ASN A 648 -7.11 20.34 -9.49
N THR A 649 -6.54 21.36 -10.15
CA THR A 649 -5.74 22.36 -9.43
C THR A 649 -6.62 23.31 -8.61
N PRO A 650 -6.09 23.91 -7.52
CA PRO A 650 -6.84 24.94 -6.76
C PRO A 650 -7.23 26.15 -7.61
N GLN A 651 -6.45 26.47 -8.66
CA GLN A 651 -6.77 27.56 -9.59
C GLN A 651 -8.00 27.26 -10.45
N ASN A 652 -8.17 25.99 -10.84
CA ASN A 652 -9.29 25.55 -11.68
C ASN A 652 -10.53 25.17 -10.85
N ASN A 653 -10.35 24.80 -9.58
CA ASN A 653 -11.43 24.35 -8.71
C ASN A 653 -11.34 24.97 -7.30
N PRO A 654 -11.28 26.30 -7.16
CA PRO A 654 -11.11 26.96 -5.85
C PRO A 654 -12.25 26.64 -4.89
N GLU A 655 -13.47 26.50 -5.39
CA GLU A 655 -14.65 26.23 -4.56
C GLU A 655 -14.66 24.79 -4.04
N GLY A 656 -14.23 23.79 -4.85
CA GLY A 656 -14.06 22.41 -4.41
C GLY A 656 -13.04 22.29 -3.27
N TYR A 657 -11.89 22.95 -3.42
CA TYR A 657 -10.87 23.01 -2.37
C TYR A 657 -11.39 23.64 -1.09
N ARG A 658 -12.12 24.75 -1.20
CA ARG A 658 -12.75 25.43 -0.06
C ARG A 658 -13.78 24.51 0.64
N LYS A 659 -14.69 23.90 -0.13
CA LYS A 659 -15.74 23.00 0.41
C LYS A 659 -15.19 21.71 1.00
N GLY A 660 -14.13 21.15 0.42
CA GLY A 660 -13.52 19.91 0.87
C GLY A 660 -12.64 20.07 2.11
N SER A 661 -12.14 21.29 2.39
CA SER A 661 -11.22 21.59 3.48
C SER A 661 -11.94 21.73 4.83
N PRO A 662 -11.66 20.86 5.81
CA PRO A 662 -12.29 20.94 7.14
C PRO A 662 -12.13 22.31 7.83
N ILE A 663 -10.97 22.95 7.67
CA ILE A 663 -10.69 24.26 8.28
C ILE A 663 -11.72 25.33 7.93
N THR A 664 -12.38 25.21 6.76
CA THR A 664 -13.46 26.10 6.32
C THR A 664 -14.66 26.11 7.27
N TYR A 665 -14.87 24.99 7.95
CA TYR A 665 -16.04 24.78 8.82
C TYR A 665 -15.68 24.69 10.30
N ALA A 666 -14.45 25.05 10.67
CA ALA A 666 -13.95 24.93 12.06
C ALA A 666 -14.80 25.66 13.11
N ASN A 667 -15.49 26.74 12.69
CA ASN A 667 -16.46 27.45 13.54
C ASN A 667 -17.70 26.59 13.94
N GLY A 668 -17.96 25.50 13.21
CA GLY A 668 -19.07 24.58 13.50
C GLY A 668 -18.77 23.54 14.58
N LEU A 669 -17.58 23.51 15.17
CA LEU A 669 -17.28 22.60 16.28
C LEU A 669 -18.16 22.89 17.50
N GLU A 670 -18.95 21.91 17.94
CA GLU A 670 -19.77 21.97 19.15
C GLU A 670 -19.46 20.87 20.16
N GLY A 671 -18.96 19.72 19.67
CA GLY A 671 -18.62 18.55 20.48
C GLY A 671 -17.17 18.53 20.99
N ASN A 672 -16.78 17.39 21.55
CA ASN A 672 -15.43 17.16 22.04
C ASN A 672 -14.51 16.72 20.90
N LEU A 673 -13.36 17.36 20.73
CA LEU A 673 -12.40 17.05 19.66
C LEU A 673 -10.99 16.83 20.21
N LEU A 674 -10.37 15.69 19.85
CA LEU A 674 -8.95 15.41 20.08
C LEU A 674 -8.22 15.40 18.74
N LEU A 675 -7.23 16.24 18.62
CA LEU A 675 -6.30 16.31 17.49
C LEU A 675 -5.01 15.55 17.85
N ILE A 676 -4.60 14.64 16.98
CA ILE A 676 -3.35 13.87 17.16
C ILE A 676 -2.50 13.96 15.89
N HIS A 677 -1.20 14.33 16.05
CA HIS A 677 -0.32 14.46 14.90
C HIS A 677 1.14 14.20 15.27
N GLY A 678 1.90 13.61 14.33
CA GLY A 678 3.34 13.49 14.41
C GLY A 678 4.05 14.76 13.91
N THR A 679 5.02 15.31 14.65
CA THR A 679 5.73 16.50 14.15
C THR A 679 6.78 16.18 13.10
N GLY A 680 7.10 14.89 12.90
CA GLY A 680 7.97 14.37 11.84
C GLY A 680 7.19 13.70 10.70
N ASP A 681 5.92 14.08 10.52
CA ASP A 681 5.08 13.58 9.43
C ASP A 681 5.52 14.25 8.10
N ASP A 682 6.17 13.46 7.26
CA ASP A 682 6.66 13.86 5.95
C ASP A 682 5.60 13.77 4.84
N ASN A 683 4.45 13.17 5.16
CA ASN A 683 3.34 12.97 4.24
C ASN A 683 2.27 14.06 4.43
N VAL A 684 1.57 14.02 5.56
CA VAL A 684 0.64 15.07 5.97
C VAL A 684 1.34 15.95 7.00
N HIS A 685 1.89 17.05 6.55
CA HIS A 685 2.74 17.89 7.37
C HIS A 685 2.02 18.42 8.62
N TYR A 686 2.75 18.48 9.74
CA TYR A 686 2.24 19.01 11.00
C TYR A 686 1.68 20.44 10.88
N GLN A 687 2.06 21.18 9.85
CA GLN A 687 1.48 22.46 9.45
C GLN A 687 -0.05 22.39 9.33
N SER A 688 -0.61 21.28 8.87
CA SER A 688 -2.07 21.07 8.82
C SER A 688 -2.71 21.16 10.19
N CYS A 689 -2.05 20.61 11.21
CA CYS A 689 -2.50 20.68 12.59
C CYS A 689 -2.40 22.11 13.15
N GLU A 690 -1.26 22.78 12.95
CA GLU A 690 -1.03 24.13 13.45
C GLU A 690 -2.02 25.15 12.87
N MET A 691 -2.25 25.10 11.55
CA MET A 691 -3.23 25.99 10.91
C MET A 691 -4.66 25.77 11.41
N LEU A 692 -5.06 24.51 11.63
CA LEU A 692 -6.37 24.22 12.20
C LEU A 692 -6.48 24.69 13.65
N VAL A 693 -5.45 24.48 14.46
CA VAL A 693 -5.37 24.94 15.85
C VAL A 693 -5.52 26.45 15.94
N ASP A 694 -4.77 27.20 15.11
CA ASP A 694 -4.87 28.66 15.01
C ASP A 694 -6.30 29.09 14.70
N LYS A 695 -6.93 28.42 13.73
CA LYS A 695 -8.33 28.75 13.33
C LYS A 695 -9.36 28.43 14.41
N LEU A 696 -9.19 27.32 15.13
CA LEU A 696 -10.06 26.97 16.27
C LEU A 696 -9.93 27.97 17.41
N VAL A 697 -8.70 28.43 17.70
CA VAL A 697 -8.42 29.49 18.70
C VAL A 697 -9.06 30.80 18.27
N GLU A 698 -8.93 31.20 17.01
CA GLU A 698 -9.59 32.40 16.45
C GLU A 698 -11.12 32.36 16.68
N TYR A 699 -11.73 31.17 16.53
CA TYR A 699 -13.18 31.00 16.76
C TYR A 699 -13.56 30.74 18.23
N GLY A 700 -12.59 30.75 19.15
CA GLY A 700 -12.84 30.48 20.58
C GLY A 700 -13.33 29.06 20.87
N LYS A 701 -12.99 28.08 19.99
CA LYS A 701 -13.42 26.68 20.15
C LYS A 701 -12.48 25.91 21.06
N MET A 702 -13.05 25.08 21.94
CA MET A 702 -12.26 24.22 22.83
C MET A 702 -11.98 22.88 22.18
N PHE A 703 -10.76 22.40 22.32
CA PHE A 703 -10.28 21.12 21.80
C PHE A 703 -9.14 20.59 22.67
N SER A 704 -8.79 19.33 22.49
CA SER A 704 -7.58 18.70 23.05
C SER A 704 -6.60 18.37 21.92
N GLN A 705 -5.30 18.38 22.23
CA GLN A 705 -4.26 18.07 21.25
C GLN A 705 -3.15 17.22 21.86
N ILE A 706 -2.63 16.25 21.09
CA ILE A 706 -1.44 15.47 21.40
C ILE A 706 -0.52 15.49 20.19
N SER A 707 0.64 16.10 20.35
CA SER A 707 1.71 16.09 19.33
C SER A 707 2.74 15.02 19.69
N TYR A 708 3.14 14.21 18.70
CA TYR A 708 4.17 13.19 18.85
C TYR A 708 5.47 13.67 18.19
N PRO A 709 6.45 14.12 18.98
CA PRO A 709 7.69 14.72 18.44
C PRO A 709 8.46 13.75 17.55
N MET A 710 8.73 14.13 16.30
CA MET A 710 9.47 13.36 15.29
C MET A 710 8.93 11.93 15.06
N ARG A 711 7.64 11.69 15.24
CA ARG A 711 6.97 10.51 14.69
C ARG A 711 6.44 10.86 13.31
N SER A 712 6.59 9.90 12.39
CA SER A 712 6.10 10.01 11.02
C SER A 712 4.58 9.84 10.94
N HIS A 713 4.04 9.78 9.73
CA HIS A 713 2.62 9.63 9.45
C HIS A 713 1.95 8.44 10.18
N GLY A 714 2.68 7.38 10.45
CA GLY A 714 2.17 6.18 11.15
C GLY A 714 2.14 6.27 12.67
N ILE A 715 2.81 7.23 13.29
CA ILE A 715 2.92 7.46 14.75
C ILE A 715 3.19 6.15 15.52
N TYR A 716 4.24 5.41 15.13
CA TYR A 716 4.60 4.16 15.79
C TYR A 716 6.06 4.08 16.24
N GLU A 717 6.93 4.94 15.70
CA GLU A 717 8.37 4.91 15.95
C GLU A 717 8.68 5.19 17.43
N ARG A 718 9.84 4.73 17.86
CA ARG A 718 10.36 4.83 19.22
C ARG A 718 9.54 4.03 20.24
N LYS A 719 10.17 3.65 21.32
CA LYS A 719 9.58 2.82 22.37
C LYS A 719 8.35 3.46 23.01
N GLY A 720 7.27 2.70 23.13
CA GLY A 720 6.07 3.09 23.86
C GLY A 720 5.08 3.97 23.10
N THR A 721 5.39 4.43 21.88
CA THR A 721 4.54 5.36 21.12
C THR A 721 3.15 4.78 20.85
N THR A 722 3.06 3.58 20.27
CA THR A 722 1.77 2.96 19.92
C THR A 722 0.90 2.72 21.16
N LEU A 723 1.50 2.27 22.27
CA LEU A 723 0.76 2.04 23.51
C LEU A 723 0.25 3.36 24.10
N HIS A 724 1.08 4.41 24.12
CA HIS A 724 0.67 5.73 24.59
C HIS A 724 -0.47 6.28 23.75
N LEU A 725 -0.36 6.18 22.43
CA LEU A 725 -1.40 6.61 21.49
C LEU A 725 -2.74 5.91 21.79
N ARG A 726 -2.74 4.57 21.85
CA ARG A 726 -3.97 3.79 22.10
C ARG A 726 -4.56 4.05 23.50
N LYS A 727 -3.72 4.21 24.53
CA LYS A 727 -4.16 4.62 25.87
C LYS A 727 -4.81 6.00 25.86
N SER A 728 -4.23 6.96 25.16
CA SER A 728 -4.76 8.32 25.06
C SER A 728 -6.12 8.35 24.33
N MET A 729 -6.23 7.58 23.23
CA MET A 729 -7.52 7.44 22.53
C MET A 729 -8.58 6.79 23.41
N ALA A 730 -8.28 5.66 24.04
CA ALA A 730 -9.21 4.97 24.92
C ALA A 730 -9.67 5.86 26.09
N LYS A 731 -8.74 6.56 26.73
CA LYS A 731 -9.03 7.51 27.81
C LYS A 731 -9.97 8.62 27.31
N TYR A 732 -9.68 9.22 26.16
CA TYR A 732 -10.49 10.30 25.61
C TYR A 732 -11.92 9.85 25.29
N TRP A 733 -12.09 8.66 24.71
CA TRP A 733 -13.41 8.07 24.50
C TRP A 733 -14.20 7.90 25.79
N LEU A 734 -13.58 7.32 26.83
CA LEU A 734 -14.24 7.07 28.12
C LEU A 734 -14.63 8.36 28.85
N GLU A 735 -13.83 9.42 28.71
CA GLU A 735 -14.08 10.73 29.36
C GLU A 735 -15.15 11.55 28.64
N HIS A 736 -15.22 11.47 27.29
CA HIS A 736 -16.02 12.38 26.48
C HIS A 736 -17.18 11.72 25.73
N LEU A 737 -17.25 10.39 25.67
CA LEU A 737 -18.35 9.61 25.10
C LEU A 737 -18.77 8.52 26.09
N PRO A 738 -19.71 8.81 27.03
CA PRO A 738 -20.03 7.87 28.10
C PRO A 738 -20.40 6.48 27.60
N ALA A 739 -19.64 5.47 28.05
CA ALA A 739 -19.76 4.08 27.64
C ALA A 739 -20.98 3.37 28.23
N GLY A 740 -21.31 2.19 27.69
CA GLY A 740 -22.32 1.29 28.21
C GLY A 740 -23.75 1.54 27.74
N GLY A 741 -24.53 0.48 27.76
CA GLY A 741 -25.95 0.50 27.42
C GLY A 741 -26.81 1.14 28.54
N LYS A 742 -27.64 2.12 28.20
CA LYS A 742 -28.59 2.79 29.09
C LYS A 742 -30.01 2.27 28.89
#